data_ac58a4674f42db77a7900382964a85e7
#
_entry.id   ac58a4674f42db77a7900382964a85e7
#
_cell.length_a   1.000
_cell.length_b   1.000
_cell.length_c   1.000
_cell.angle_alpha   90.00
_cell.angle_beta   90.00
_cell.angle_gamma   90.00
#
_symmetry.space_group_name_H-M   'P 1'
#
loop_
_entity.id
_entity.type
_entity.pdbx_description
1 polymer ?
#
loop_
_entity_poly.entity_id
_entity_poly.type
_entity_poly.pdbx_seq_one_letter_code
_entity_poly.pdbx_strand_id
1 'polypeptide(L)'
;MQQKVLSSLEFHKVKEQITAHAASSLGREKLLQLKPLTDLTDIQKQLDEVEEASAIMRLRGHAPFGGLTDIRSALRRAEIGSVLTPAEFTELSGLLYAVKQMKHFISQMTEDGVGIPLIQAHAEELITLGDLEREINSCIDDHGEVLDHASPALRGIRTQLRTLESRVRDRLESMLRSSSASKMLSDTIVTIRNDRFVIPVKQEYRSSYGGIVHDTSSSGATLFIEPQAIVDMNNSLQQAKVKEKQEIERILRMLTEHTAEHTQEIAQNVEVLQTLDFIFAKARYAKAMKATKPLMNGDGFIRLKKARHPLLPQDQVVANDIELGGDYSTIVITGPNTGGKTVTLKTLGLLTIMAQAGLHIPADEGSEAAVFDNVFADIGDEQSIEQSLSTFSSHMVNIVNILKDVSENSLVLFDELGAGTDPQEGAALAMSILDEVHRTNARVLATTHYPELKAYGYNRQGVMNASVEFDIETLSPTYKLLIGVPGRSNAFEISRRLGLPEHIIGQAKSEMTAEHNEVDLMIASLEKSKKRADEELSETESIRKEAEKLHKELQQQIIELNAQKDKMMEEAEQKAAEKLEAAANEAEQIIRELRSIKQEHRSFKEHELIDAKKRLGDAMPAFEKSKQPERKTEKKRELKPGDEVKVLTFGQKGALLEKTGEKEWNVQIGILKMKVKEKDLEFLKSAPEPKKEKAITAVKGKDYHVSLELDLRGERYENALSRVEKYLDDAVLAGYPRVSIIHGKGTGALRKGVQDLLKNHRSVKSSRFGEAGEGGSGVTIVELK
;
A
#
# COMPACT_ATOMS: atom_id res chain seq x y z
N MET A 1 8.90 26.94 9.71
CA MET A 1 7.45 26.63 9.73
C MET A 1 6.91 26.84 11.13
N GLN A 2 5.81 27.60 11.31
CA GLN A 2 5.29 28.00 12.62
C GLN A 2 4.54 26.87 13.33
N GLN A 3 4.72 26.73 14.66
CA GLN A 3 4.03 25.71 15.46
C GLN A 3 2.50 25.80 15.39
N LYS A 4 1.98 27.03 15.27
CA LYS A 4 0.54 27.29 15.11
C LYS A 4 -0.05 26.60 13.87
N VAL A 5 0.65 26.66 12.75
CA VAL A 5 0.23 26.02 11.49
C VAL A 5 0.19 24.49 11.63
N LEU A 6 1.21 23.89 12.25
CA LEU A 6 1.25 22.46 12.51
C LEU A 6 0.09 22.00 13.39
N SER A 7 -0.35 22.84 14.34
CA SER A 7 -1.51 22.55 15.19
C SER A 7 -2.82 22.71 14.45
N SER A 8 -3.00 23.78 13.65
CA SER A 8 -4.22 24.01 12.85
C SER A 8 -4.44 22.92 11.79
N LEU A 9 -3.35 22.42 11.19
CA LEU A 9 -3.37 21.30 10.25
C LEU A 9 -3.35 19.92 10.93
N GLU A 10 -3.37 19.88 12.26
CA GLU A 10 -3.44 18.63 13.06
C GLU A 10 -2.25 17.66 12.82
N PHE A 11 -1.07 18.15 12.45
CA PHE A 11 0.10 17.32 12.19
C PHE A 11 0.54 16.53 13.42
N HIS A 12 0.26 17.02 14.63
CA HIS A 12 0.51 16.29 15.88
C HIS A 12 -0.23 14.94 15.92
N LYS A 13 -1.47 14.87 15.38
CA LYS A 13 -2.24 13.62 15.29
C LYS A 13 -1.59 12.60 14.33
N VAL A 14 -1.02 13.10 13.22
CA VAL A 14 -0.24 12.25 12.30
C VAL A 14 0.99 11.68 13.02
N LYS A 15 1.71 12.51 13.81
CA LYS A 15 2.85 12.04 14.60
C LYS A 15 2.44 10.98 15.62
N GLU A 16 1.31 11.16 16.29
CA GLU A 16 0.76 10.16 17.21
C GLU A 16 0.45 8.83 16.52
N GLN A 17 -0.18 8.89 15.34
CA GLN A 17 -0.45 7.69 14.54
C GLN A 17 0.84 6.97 14.13
N ILE A 18 1.84 7.69 13.64
CA ILE A 18 3.13 7.09 13.25
C ILE A 18 3.85 6.49 14.46
N THR A 19 3.78 7.16 15.62
CA THR A 19 4.41 6.70 16.86
C THR A 19 3.88 5.33 17.30
N ALA A 20 2.62 5.01 17.02
CA ALA A 20 2.05 3.68 17.27
C ALA A 20 2.69 2.57 16.42
N HIS A 21 3.37 2.91 15.33
CA HIS A 21 4.06 1.97 14.46
C HIS A 21 5.54 1.77 14.82
N ALA A 22 6.10 2.52 15.77
CA ALA A 22 7.45 2.29 16.26
C ALA A 22 7.55 0.99 17.08
N ALA A 23 8.62 0.23 16.87
CA ALA A 23 8.87 -1.00 17.60
C ALA A 23 9.45 -0.76 19.00
N SER A 24 10.13 0.38 19.21
CA SER A 24 10.85 0.72 20.44
C SER A 24 10.44 2.07 21.03
N SER A 25 10.76 2.29 22.30
CA SER A 25 10.66 3.61 22.96
C SER A 25 11.57 4.65 22.31
N LEU A 26 12.75 4.24 21.85
CA LEU A 26 13.72 5.09 21.17
C LEU A 26 13.19 5.60 19.82
N GLY A 27 12.61 4.72 19.00
CA GLY A 27 11.98 5.13 17.76
C GLY A 27 10.81 6.08 17.97
N ARG A 28 9.99 5.84 19.02
CA ARG A 28 8.90 6.75 19.42
C ARG A 28 9.41 8.14 19.78
N GLU A 29 10.48 8.23 20.57
CA GLU A 29 11.09 9.51 20.96
C GLU A 29 11.49 10.32 19.72
N LYS A 30 12.15 9.69 18.73
CA LYS A 30 12.59 10.35 17.50
C LYS A 30 11.40 10.79 16.63
N LEU A 31 10.34 10.00 16.55
CA LEU A 31 9.11 10.33 15.84
C LEU A 31 8.36 11.52 16.43
N LEU A 32 8.32 11.65 17.75
CA LEU A 32 7.72 12.81 18.42
C LEU A 32 8.47 14.12 18.11
N GLN A 33 9.77 14.04 17.79
CA GLN A 33 10.59 15.18 17.37
C GLN A 33 10.52 15.47 15.88
N LEU A 34 9.77 14.66 15.08
CA LEU A 34 9.63 14.84 13.64
C LEU A 34 9.13 16.25 13.30
N LYS A 35 9.81 16.90 12.37
CA LYS A 35 9.50 18.26 11.86
C LYS A 35 9.64 18.26 10.35
N PRO A 36 8.85 19.07 9.64
CA PRO A 36 9.03 19.30 8.21
C PRO A 36 10.36 20.02 7.95
N LEU A 37 11.04 19.61 6.89
CA LEU A 37 12.31 20.14 6.40
C LEU A 37 12.05 21.11 5.24
N THR A 38 13.05 21.93 4.91
CA THR A 38 13.00 22.87 3.77
C THR A 38 14.10 22.60 2.75
N ASP A 39 15.07 21.72 3.07
CA ASP A 39 16.07 21.31 2.11
C ASP A 39 15.55 20.12 1.25
N LEU A 40 15.53 20.29 -0.05
CA LEU A 40 15.02 19.29 -1.00
C LEU A 40 15.83 17.99 -0.96
N THR A 41 17.15 18.09 -0.77
CA THR A 41 18.06 16.94 -0.77
C THR A 41 17.82 16.06 0.46
N ASP A 42 17.67 16.70 1.63
CA ASP A 42 17.39 15.99 2.88
C ASP A 42 16.01 15.34 2.86
N ILE A 43 15.00 16.05 2.32
CA ILE A 43 13.65 15.50 2.16
C ILE A 43 13.68 14.27 1.23
N GLN A 44 14.36 14.39 0.07
CA GLN A 44 14.46 13.30 -0.89
C GLN A 44 15.14 12.08 -0.28
N LYS A 45 16.25 12.29 0.44
CA LYS A 45 16.96 11.22 1.15
C LYS A 45 16.04 10.48 2.13
N GLN A 46 15.28 11.22 2.96
CA GLN A 46 14.36 10.59 3.91
C GLN A 46 13.22 9.82 3.23
N LEU A 47 12.70 10.34 2.10
CA LEU A 47 11.68 9.64 1.31
C LEU A 47 12.24 8.36 0.67
N ASP A 48 13.49 8.39 0.20
CA ASP A 48 14.19 7.24 -0.36
C ASP A 48 14.43 6.16 0.70
N GLU A 49 14.87 6.55 1.92
CA GLU A 49 15.02 5.64 3.05
C GLU A 49 13.70 4.92 3.40
N VAL A 50 12.58 5.65 3.36
CA VAL A 50 11.24 5.07 3.59
C VAL A 50 10.83 4.13 2.46
N GLU A 51 11.18 4.45 1.20
CA GLU A 51 10.89 3.57 0.05
C GLU A 51 11.70 2.27 0.12
N GLU A 52 13.00 2.35 0.46
CA GLU A 52 13.84 1.16 0.69
C GLU A 52 13.30 0.28 1.82
N ALA A 53 12.91 0.88 2.96
CA ALA A 53 12.28 0.14 4.06
C ALA A 53 10.95 -0.50 3.63
N SER A 54 10.16 0.19 2.82
CA SER A 54 8.92 -0.34 2.26
C SER A 54 9.17 -1.51 1.32
N ALA A 55 10.24 -1.48 0.53
CA ALA A 55 10.66 -2.58 -0.33
C ALA A 55 11.07 -3.81 0.50
N ILE A 56 11.86 -3.62 1.56
CA ILE A 56 12.22 -4.69 2.50
C ILE A 56 10.97 -5.33 3.10
N MET A 57 10.01 -4.51 3.56
CA MET A 57 8.78 -5.00 4.17
C MET A 57 7.87 -5.75 3.19
N ARG A 58 7.88 -5.41 1.90
CA ARG A 58 7.15 -6.16 0.86
C ARG A 58 7.72 -7.56 0.65
N LEU A 59 9.05 -7.71 0.77
CA LEU A 59 9.75 -8.98 0.49
C LEU A 59 9.81 -9.92 1.70
N ARG A 60 10.07 -9.40 2.90
CA ARG A 60 10.34 -10.20 4.11
C ARG A 60 9.36 -9.97 5.27
N GLY A 61 8.43 -9.04 5.12
CA GLY A 61 7.40 -8.74 6.12
C GLY A 61 7.85 -7.82 7.24
N HIS A 62 8.73 -8.24 8.13
CA HIS A 62 9.15 -7.46 9.30
C HIS A 62 10.66 -7.46 9.50
N ALA A 63 11.21 -6.31 9.89
CA ALA A 63 12.60 -6.20 10.34
C ALA A 63 12.73 -6.59 11.83
N PRO A 64 13.86 -7.20 12.25
CA PRO A 64 14.05 -7.73 13.60
C PRO A 64 14.44 -6.63 14.61
N PHE A 65 13.46 -5.96 15.21
CA PHE A 65 13.66 -4.96 16.27
C PHE A 65 13.52 -5.53 17.69
N GLY A 66 13.41 -6.84 17.86
CA GLY A 66 13.33 -7.47 19.17
C GLY A 66 14.57 -7.20 20.01
N GLY A 67 14.40 -6.84 21.30
CA GLY A 67 15.50 -6.54 22.22
C GLY A 67 15.99 -5.09 22.21
N LEU A 68 15.43 -4.20 21.39
CA LEU A 68 15.78 -2.78 21.38
C LEU A 68 15.16 -2.04 22.58
N THR A 69 15.94 -1.85 23.63
CA THR A 69 15.59 -1.13 24.84
C THR A 69 16.46 0.14 25.00
N ASP A 70 15.99 1.10 25.79
CA ASP A 70 16.75 2.32 26.09
C ASP A 70 17.75 2.09 27.24
N ILE A 71 18.99 1.82 26.89
CA ILE A 71 20.07 1.56 27.83
C ILE A 71 20.97 2.79 28.07
N ARG A 72 20.64 3.98 27.53
CA ARG A 72 21.47 5.18 27.62
C ARG A 72 21.78 5.58 29.08
N SER A 73 20.84 5.37 30.00
CA SER A 73 21.05 5.63 31.44
C SER A 73 22.03 4.62 32.09
N ALA A 74 21.94 3.35 31.67
CA ALA A 74 22.85 2.30 32.14
C ALA A 74 24.28 2.56 31.63
N LEU A 75 24.46 2.93 30.37
CA LEU A 75 25.76 3.27 29.79
C LEU A 75 26.44 4.42 30.53
N ARG A 76 25.72 5.53 30.84
CA ARG A 76 26.27 6.65 31.61
C ARG A 76 26.71 6.23 32.98
N ARG A 77 26.01 5.30 33.64
CA ARG A 77 26.42 4.78 34.95
C ARG A 77 27.64 3.88 34.84
N ALA A 78 27.73 3.05 33.79
CA ALA A 78 28.94 2.26 33.55
C ALA A 78 30.17 3.13 33.34
N GLU A 79 30.07 4.23 32.58
CA GLU A 79 31.17 5.19 32.35
C GLU A 79 31.72 5.80 33.65
N ILE A 80 30.86 6.06 34.63
CA ILE A 80 31.29 6.61 35.92
C ILE A 80 31.66 5.52 36.95
N GLY A 81 31.75 4.24 36.52
CA GLY A 81 32.11 3.11 37.36
C GLY A 81 31.02 2.62 38.31
N SER A 82 29.77 3.00 38.12
CA SER A 82 28.64 2.49 38.91
C SER A 82 28.20 1.10 38.38
N VAL A 83 28.21 0.11 39.25
CA VAL A 83 27.89 -1.29 38.90
C VAL A 83 26.50 -1.40 38.36
N LEU A 84 26.35 -2.03 37.18
CA LEU A 84 25.09 -2.33 36.56
C LEU A 84 24.39 -3.52 37.22
N THR A 85 23.07 -3.50 37.19
CA THR A 85 22.22 -4.61 37.68
C THR A 85 22.16 -5.76 36.68
N PRO A 86 21.85 -6.99 37.11
CA PRO A 86 21.65 -8.10 36.19
C PRO A 86 20.57 -7.85 35.14
N ALA A 87 19.47 -7.17 35.46
CA ALA A 87 18.42 -6.80 34.54
C ALA A 87 18.94 -5.86 33.43
N GLU A 88 19.79 -4.89 33.75
CA GLU A 88 20.41 -4.01 32.75
C GLU A 88 21.38 -4.75 31.84
N PHE A 89 22.06 -5.79 32.31
CA PHE A 89 22.86 -6.64 31.45
C PHE A 89 22.01 -7.50 30.54
N THR A 90 20.84 -7.97 30.96
CA THR A 90 19.88 -8.65 30.09
C THR A 90 19.39 -7.71 28.97
N GLU A 91 19.06 -6.44 29.29
CA GLU A 91 18.72 -5.42 28.31
C GLU A 91 19.87 -5.14 27.34
N LEU A 92 21.09 -5.02 27.85
CA LEU A 92 22.29 -4.83 27.03
C LEU A 92 22.56 -6.01 26.11
N SER A 93 22.48 -7.24 26.61
CA SER A 93 22.61 -8.46 25.79
C SER A 93 21.54 -8.50 24.70
N GLY A 94 20.29 -8.15 25.03
CA GLY A 94 19.19 -8.04 24.06
C GLY A 94 19.50 -7.02 22.96
N LEU A 95 20.07 -5.86 23.31
CA LEU A 95 20.50 -4.86 22.34
C LEU A 95 21.61 -5.39 21.42
N LEU A 96 22.66 -6.00 21.98
CA LEU A 96 23.78 -6.53 21.21
C LEU A 96 23.31 -7.64 20.23
N TYR A 97 22.39 -8.47 20.67
CA TYR A 97 21.73 -9.46 19.83
C TYR A 97 20.92 -8.79 18.70
N ALA A 98 20.14 -7.74 19.00
CA ALA A 98 19.38 -6.99 18.01
C ALA A 98 20.29 -6.35 16.95
N VAL A 99 21.44 -5.79 17.34
CA VAL A 99 22.46 -5.26 16.42
C VAL A 99 22.92 -6.33 15.44
N LYS A 100 23.29 -7.49 15.96
CA LYS A 100 23.75 -8.63 15.15
C LYS A 100 22.68 -9.12 14.18
N GLN A 101 21.44 -9.28 14.65
CA GLN A 101 20.32 -9.72 13.84
C GLN A 101 19.98 -8.71 12.75
N MET A 102 19.96 -7.41 13.07
CA MET A 102 19.67 -6.35 12.11
C MET A 102 20.74 -6.28 11.03
N LYS A 103 22.02 -6.30 11.42
CA LYS A 103 23.14 -6.29 10.46
C LYS A 103 23.07 -7.49 9.50
N HIS A 104 22.87 -8.68 10.05
CA HIS A 104 22.73 -9.89 9.24
C HIS A 104 21.51 -9.85 8.31
N PHE A 105 20.38 -9.40 8.82
CA PHE A 105 19.13 -9.27 8.05
C PHE A 105 19.32 -8.35 6.83
N ILE A 106 19.93 -7.17 7.02
CA ILE A 106 20.14 -6.20 5.92
C ILE A 106 21.19 -6.75 4.94
N SER A 107 22.28 -7.39 5.42
CA SER A 107 23.27 -8.03 4.54
C SER A 107 22.64 -9.10 3.65
N GLN A 108 21.78 -9.95 4.19
CA GLN A 108 21.05 -10.94 3.38
C GLN A 108 20.17 -10.28 2.31
N MET A 109 19.51 -9.16 2.62
CA MET A 109 18.72 -8.43 1.63
C MET A 109 19.58 -7.94 0.45
N THR A 110 20.77 -7.45 0.74
CA THR A 110 21.72 -7.00 -0.28
C THR A 110 22.25 -8.16 -1.11
N GLU A 111 22.56 -9.30 -0.49
CA GLU A 111 22.98 -10.53 -1.18
C GLU A 111 21.86 -11.09 -2.09
N ASP A 112 20.60 -10.98 -1.69
CA ASP A 112 19.43 -11.33 -2.49
C ASP A 112 19.18 -10.34 -3.66
N GLY A 113 20.02 -9.31 -3.82
CA GLY A 113 19.97 -8.34 -4.91
C GLY A 113 18.94 -7.21 -4.73
N VAL A 114 18.48 -6.98 -3.52
CA VAL A 114 17.57 -5.86 -3.22
C VAL A 114 18.37 -4.56 -3.16
N GLY A 115 18.00 -3.57 -3.99
CA GLY A 115 18.65 -2.25 -4.02
C GLY A 115 18.23 -1.39 -2.84
N ILE A 116 19.01 -1.39 -1.75
CA ILE A 116 18.75 -0.67 -0.50
C ILE A 116 20.01 0.05 0.00
N PRO A 117 20.66 0.90 -0.82
CA PRO A 117 21.96 1.48 -0.47
C PRO A 117 21.91 2.37 0.79
N LEU A 118 20.82 3.09 1.04
CA LEU A 118 20.70 3.99 2.19
C LEU A 118 20.54 3.22 3.50
N ILE A 119 19.67 2.21 3.51
CA ILE A 119 19.50 1.35 4.68
C ILE A 119 20.75 0.50 4.94
N GLN A 120 21.42 0.05 3.86
CA GLN A 120 22.68 -0.65 3.97
C GLN A 120 23.76 0.23 4.63
N ALA A 121 23.87 1.50 4.23
CA ALA A 121 24.81 2.43 4.84
C ALA A 121 24.60 2.55 6.37
N HIS A 122 23.36 2.67 6.83
CA HIS A 122 23.05 2.63 8.27
C HIS A 122 23.45 1.31 8.92
N ALA A 123 23.24 0.17 8.26
CA ALA A 123 23.60 -1.14 8.81
C ALA A 123 25.11 -1.36 8.89
N GLU A 124 25.90 -0.75 8.01
CA GLU A 124 27.36 -0.79 8.02
C GLU A 124 27.94 -0.06 9.25
N GLU A 125 27.27 0.98 9.74
CA GLU A 125 27.63 1.68 10.96
C GLU A 125 27.42 0.86 12.24
N LEU A 126 26.66 -0.25 12.20
CA LEU A 126 26.45 -1.14 13.34
C LEU A 126 27.71 -1.93 13.66
N ILE A 127 28.13 -1.88 14.91
CA ILE A 127 29.31 -2.55 15.43
C ILE A 127 28.89 -3.77 16.26
N THR A 128 29.28 -4.96 15.82
CA THR A 128 28.96 -6.20 16.52
C THR A 128 29.99 -6.47 17.63
N LEU A 129 29.54 -6.52 18.88
CA LEU A 129 30.34 -6.80 20.07
C LEU A 129 30.05 -8.23 20.59
N GLY A 130 30.34 -9.22 19.73
CA GLY A 130 29.99 -10.62 20.01
C GLY A 130 30.75 -11.25 21.17
N ASP A 131 31.92 -10.72 21.55
CA ASP A 131 32.67 -11.18 22.71
C ASP A 131 32.01 -10.70 24.01
N LEU A 132 31.63 -9.43 24.08
CA LEU A 132 30.87 -8.88 25.21
C LEU A 132 29.49 -9.56 25.35
N GLU A 133 28.77 -9.78 24.26
CA GLU A 133 27.48 -10.50 24.27
C GLU A 133 27.64 -11.91 24.87
N ARG A 134 28.65 -12.65 24.44
CA ARG A 134 28.93 -14.01 24.96
C ARG A 134 29.34 -14.00 26.43
N GLU A 135 30.13 -13.05 26.84
CA GLU A 135 30.56 -12.89 28.23
C GLU A 135 29.36 -12.60 29.16
N ILE A 136 28.50 -11.64 28.80
CA ILE A 136 27.27 -11.36 29.55
C ILE A 136 26.40 -12.60 29.65
N ASN A 137 26.12 -13.27 28.53
CA ASN A 137 25.26 -14.45 28.49
C ASN A 137 25.86 -15.67 29.20
N SER A 138 27.20 -15.72 29.39
CA SER A 138 27.85 -16.73 30.21
C SER A 138 27.68 -16.49 31.72
N CYS A 139 27.35 -15.27 32.10
CA CYS A 139 27.23 -14.88 33.51
C CYS A 139 25.79 -14.64 33.96
N ILE A 140 24.90 -14.21 33.05
CA ILE A 140 23.54 -13.79 33.37
C ILE A 140 22.57 -14.49 32.38
N ASP A 141 21.43 -14.94 32.90
CA ASP A 141 20.38 -15.58 32.10
C ASP A 141 19.34 -14.55 31.58
N ASP A 142 18.38 -15.04 30.76
CA ASP A 142 17.32 -14.23 30.18
C ASP A 142 16.33 -13.66 31.21
N HIS A 143 16.36 -14.14 32.46
CA HIS A 143 15.52 -13.65 33.57
C HIS A 143 16.22 -12.60 34.45
N GLY A 144 17.47 -12.30 34.15
CA GLY A 144 18.29 -11.39 34.95
C GLY A 144 18.84 -12.01 36.23
N GLU A 145 19.08 -13.33 36.22
CA GLU A 145 19.70 -14.04 37.34
C GLU A 145 21.15 -14.37 36.99
N VAL A 146 22.06 -14.15 37.97
CA VAL A 146 23.47 -14.55 37.77
C VAL A 146 23.59 -16.06 37.84
N LEU A 147 24.14 -16.66 36.79
CA LEU A 147 24.26 -18.10 36.63
C LEU A 147 25.25 -18.74 37.60
N ASP A 148 24.99 -19.98 38.05
CA ASP A 148 25.88 -20.73 38.94
C ASP A 148 27.31 -20.87 38.40
N HIS A 149 27.47 -20.94 37.11
CA HIS A 149 28.74 -21.13 36.42
C HIS A 149 29.41 -19.81 35.97
N ALA A 150 28.82 -18.63 36.33
CA ALA A 150 29.38 -17.33 36.01
C ALA A 150 30.83 -17.16 36.60
N SER A 151 31.12 -17.85 37.70
CA SER A 151 32.49 -18.05 38.14
C SER A 151 32.67 -19.37 38.88
N PRO A 152 33.89 -19.99 38.89
CA PRO A 152 34.16 -21.16 39.68
C PRO A 152 33.91 -20.93 41.17
N ALA A 153 34.20 -19.72 41.68
CA ALA A 153 33.97 -19.35 43.05
C ALA A 153 32.47 -19.31 43.40
N LEU A 154 31.62 -18.69 42.59
CA LEU A 154 30.17 -18.65 42.80
C LEU A 154 29.54 -20.05 42.81
N ARG A 155 29.97 -20.90 41.89
CA ARG A 155 29.53 -22.30 41.83
C ARG A 155 29.84 -23.05 43.11
N GLY A 156 31.09 -22.86 43.64
CA GLY A 156 31.50 -23.45 44.90
C GLY A 156 30.66 -22.95 46.07
N ILE A 157 30.48 -21.64 46.18
CA ILE A 157 29.68 -20.97 47.25
C ILE A 157 28.21 -21.49 47.21
N ARG A 158 27.55 -21.50 46.04
CA ARG A 158 26.17 -21.97 45.92
C ARG A 158 26.02 -23.46 46.22
N THR A 159 27.00 -24.30 45.85
CA THR A 159 27.05 -25.71 46.27
C THR A 159 27.14 -25.84 47.79
N GLN A 160 28.00 -25.01 48.42
CA GLN A 160 28.11 -24.98 49.87
C GLN A 160 26.84 -24.50 50.55
N LEU A 161 26.17 -23.46 50.02
CA LEU A 161 24.87 -22.96 50.50
C LEU A 161 23.83 -24.06 50.51
N ARG A 162 23.61 -24.76 49.38
CA ARG A 162 22.66 -25.86 49.27
C ARG A 162 22.96 -26.94 50.29
N THR A 163 24.22 -27.27 50.47
CA THR A 163 24.64 -28.29 51.45
C THR A 163 24.38 -27.84 52.90
N LEU A 164 24.66 -26.57 53.22
CA LEU A 164 24.38 -26.02 54.54
C LEU A 164 22.88 -25.93 54.83
N GLU A 165 22.10 -25.47 53.86
CA GLU A 165 20.65 -25.40 53.99
C GLU A 165 20.01 -26.76 54.22
N SER A 166 20.43 -27.78 53.44
CA SER A 166 19.97 -29.15 53.66
C SER A 166 20.29 -29.63 55.07
N ARG A 167 21.55 -29.46 55.51
CA ARG A 167 21.98 -29.85 56.86
C ARG A 167 21.20 -29.18 57.97
N VAL A 168 20.96 -27.88 57.87
CA VAL A 168 20.14 -27.12 58.83
C VAL A 168 18.72 -27.66 58.85
N ARG A 169 18.14 -27.85 57.67
CA ARG A 169 16.76 -28.39 57.53
C ARG A 169 16.65 -29.81 58.10
N ASP A 170 17.55 -30.71 57.73
CA ASP A 170 17.56 -32.08 58.25
C ASP A 170 17.70 -32.11 59.77
N ARG A 171 18.55 -31.24 60.31
CA ARG A 171 18.72 -31.16 61.77
C ARG A 171 17.48 -30.66 62.50
N LEU A 172 16.86 -29.63 61.99
CA LEU A 172 15.59 -29.11 62.51
C LEU A 172 14.45 -30.11 62.38
N GLU A 173 14.33 -30.78 61.20
CA GLU A 173 13.31 -31.83 61.03
C GLU A 173 13.52 -32.98 61.99
N SER A 174 14.78 -33.38 62.29
CA SER A 174 15.03 -34.38 63.32
C SER A 174 14.56 -33.97 64.72
N MET A 175 14.67 -32.66 65.03
CA MET A 175 14.17 -32.09 66.29
C MET A 175 12.62 -32.08 66.32
N LEU A 176 11.97 -31.75 65.18
CA LEU A 176 10.51 -31.74 65.07
C LEU A 176 9.89 -33.12 65.18
N ARG A 177 10.61 -34.20 64.77
CA ARG A 177 10.16 -35.59 64.84
C ARG A 177 10.41 -36.21 66.23
N SER A 178 11.01 -35.52 67.21
CA SER A 178 11.24 -36.06 68.54
C SER A 178 9.90 -36.27 69.30
N SER A 179 9.84 -37.28 70.15
CA SER A 179 8.60 -37.64 70.86
C SER A 179 8.09 -36.51 71.83
N SER A 180 8.94 -35.59 72.18
CA SER A 180 8.61 -34.43 73.02
C SER A 180 8.18 -33.17 72.21
N ALA A 181 8.44 -33.15 70.93
CA ALA A 181 8.24 -32.00 70.07
C ALA A 181 6.78 -31.54 70.04
N SER A 182 5.82 -32.47 69.94
CA SER A 182 4.38 -32.15 69.86
C SER A 182 3.83 -31.40 71.12
N LYS A 183 4.48 -31.57 72.25
CA LYS A 183 4.11 -30.83 73.51
C LYS A 183 4.75 -29.40 73.54
N MET A 184 5.96 -29.26 73.07
CA MET A 184 6.80 -28.05 73.21
C MET A 184 6.63 -27.06 72.08
N LEU A 185 6.24 -27.55 70.90
CA LEU A 185 6.09 -26.70 69.70
C LEU A 185 4.67 -26.22 69.53
N SER A 186 4.47 -25.03 68.99
CA SER A 186 3.15 -24.53 68.59
C SER A 186 2.73 -25.14 67.27
N ASP A 187 3.68 -25.43 66.40
CA ASP A 187 3.52 -26.11 65.13
C ASP A 187 4.80 -26.92 64.78
N THR A 188 4.68 -27.98 63.99
CA THR A 188 5.77 -28.86 63.59
C THR A 188 6.34 -28.51 62.26
N ILE A 189 6.64 -27.23 62.05
CA ILE A 189 7.19 -26.65 60.83
C ILE A 189 8.53 -25.96 61.05
N VAL A 190 9.41 -25.99 60.04
CA VAL A 190 10.60 -25.14 60.00
C VAL A 190 10.21 -23.85 59.28
N THR A 191 10.50 -22.71 59.90
CA THR A 191 10.25 -21.38 59.30
C THR A 191 11.53 -20.57 59.26
N ILE A 192 11.49 -19.46 58.48
CA ILE A 192 12.58 -18.51 58.39
C ILE A 192 12.12 -17.20 59.04
N ARG A 193 12.96 -16.65 59.98
CA ARG A 193 12.81 -15.32 60.56
C ARG A 193 14.15 -14.62 60.56
N ASN A 194 14.19 -13.36 60.12
CA ASN A 194 15.42 -12.59 60.00
C ASN A 194 16.54 -13.37 59.29
N ASP A 195 16.19 -14.03 58.16
CA ASP A 195 17.08 -14.86 57.34
C ASP A 195 17.71 -16.08 58.06
N ARG A 196 17.11 -16.49 59.19
CA ARG A 196 17.55 -17.64 59.95
C ARG A 196 16.48 -18.72 60.00
N PHE A 197 16.87 -19.95 59.91
CA PHE A 197 16.00 -21.08 60.17
C PHE A 197 15.65 -21.20 61.65
N VAL A 198 14.35 -21.20 61.95
CA VAL A 198 13.83 -21.23 63.31
C VAL A 198 12.69 -22.20 63.44
N ILE A 199 12.36 -22.61 64.67
CA ILE A 199 11.18 -23.40 65.01
C ILE A 199 10.21 -22.64 65.90
N PRO A 200 8.89 -22.83 65.78
CA PRO A 200 7.90 -22.18 66.62
C PRO A 200 7.70 -22.92 67.95
N VAL A 201 8.26 -22.39 69.03
CA VAL A 201 8.26 -22.99 70.39
C VAL A 201 7.22 -22.26 71.23
N LYS A 202 6.44 -22.96 72.02
CA LYS A 202 5.59 -22.34 73.03
C LYS A 202 6.41 -21.63 74.08
N GLN A 203 6.00 -20.47 74.56
CA GLN A 203 6.74 -19.63 75.48
C GLN A 203 7.24 -20.35 76.73
N GLU A 204 6.43 -21.27 77.26
CA GLU A 204 6.73 -22.06 78.49
C GLU A 204 7.92 -23.03 78.31
N TYR A 205 8.23 -23.45 77.07
CA TYR A 205 9.31 -24.39 76.75
C TYR A 205 10.59 -23.70 76.19
N ARG A 206 10.69 -22.36 76.31
CA ARG A 206 11.87 -21.64 75.77
C ARG A 206 13.19 -22.22 76.22
N SER A 207 13.30 -22.56 77.50
CA SER A 207 14.55 -23.10 78.11
C SER A 207 14.92 -24.51 77.62
N SER A 208 13.96 -25.26 77.11
CA SER A 208 14.17 -26.65 76.64
C SER A 208 14.98 -26.72 75.33
N TYR A 209 14.86 -25.71 74.45
CA TYR A 209 15.59 -25.64 73.16
C TYR A 209 16.85 -24.74 73.26
N GLY A 210 16.86 -23.82 74.24
CA GLY A 210 17.91 -22.81 74.32
C GLY A 210 18.03 -21.99 73.05
N GLY A 211 19.13 -21.25 72.89
CA GLY A 211 19.40 -20.53 71.64
C GLY A 211 18.80 -19.12 71.60
N ILE A 212 18.54 -18.61 70.39
CA ILE A 212 18.21 -17.19 70.14
C ILE A 212 16.75 -17.05 69.70
N VAL A 213 16.01 -16.15 70.34
CA VAL A 213 14.64 -15.74 69.87
C VAL A 213 14.76 -14.69 68.79
N HIS A 214 14.25 -14.98 67.60
CA HIS A 214 14.30 -14.05 66.46
C HIS A 214 12.98 -13.30 66.27
N ASP A 215 11.85 -13.89 66.72
CA ASP A 215 10.53 -13.29 66.54
C ASP A 215 9.55 -13.86 67.58
N THR A 216 8.42 -13.17 67.80
CA THR A 216 7.38 -13.59 68.73
C THR A 216 6.02 -13.41 68.03
N SER A 217 5.12 -14.37 68.20
CA SER A 217 3.76 -14.23 67.69
C SER A 217 3.04 -13.02 68.32
N SER A 218 2.06 -12.48 67.59
CA SER A 218 1.26 -11.31 68.06
C SER A 218 0.59 -11.51 69.44
N SER A 219 0.28 -12.75 69.80
CA SER A 219 -0.28 -13.12 71.09
C SER A 219 0.78 -13.36 72.20
N GLY A 220 2.07 -13.35 71.86
CA GLY A 220 3.15 -13.69 72.80
C GLY A 220 3.29 -15.19 73.11
N ALA A 221 2.35 -16.03 72.70
CA ALA A 221 2.30 -17.46 73.06
C ALA A 221 3.31 -18.35 72.35
N THR A 222 3.85 -17.91 71.18
CA THR A 222 4.81 -18.67 70.35
C THR A 222 6.06 -17.80 70.15
N LEU A 223 7.17 -18.38 70.41
CA LEU A 223 8.51 -17.82 70.16
C LEU A 223 9.14 -18.52 68.98
N PHE A 224 9.63 -17.75 68.00
CA PHE A 224 10.41 -18.29 66.89
C PHE A 224 11.87 -18.36 67.29
N ILE A 225 12.29 -19.55 67.70
CA ILE A 225 13.61 -19.80 68.29
C ILE A 225 14.53 -20.43 67.27
N GLU A 226 15.75 -19.94 67.17
CA GLU A 226 16.90 -20.60 66.59
C GLU A 226 17.53 -21.47 67.66
N PRO A 227 17.35 -22.81 67.62
CA PRO A 227 17.90 -23.72 68.64
C PRO A 227 19.42 -23.60 68.74
N GLN A 228 19.98 -23.72 69.92
CA GLN A 228 21.43 -23.65 70.14
C GLN A 228 22.23 -24.63 69.27
N ALA A 229 21.67 -25.79 68.97
CA ALA A 229 22.30 -26.84 68.15
C ALA A 229 22.47 -26.49 66.67
N ILE A 230 21.85 -25.38 66.19
CA ILE A 230 21.95 -24.94 64.78
C ILE A 230 22.51 -23.52 64.62
N VAL A 231 22.81 -22.80 65.73
CA VAL A 231 23.33 -21.44 65.66
C VAL A 231 24.59 -21.34 64.80
N ASP A 232 25.55 -22.23 64.95
CA ASP A 232 26.79 -22.24 64.21
C ASP A 232 26.54 -22.60 62.69
N MET A 233 25.59 -23.46 62.47
CA MET A 233 25.20 -23.79 61.09
C MET A 233 24.51 -22.63 60.39
N ASN A 234 23.56 -21.94 61.07
CA ASN A 234 22.94 -20.75 60.55
C ASN A 234 23.97 -19.58 60.37
N ASN A 235 24.95 -19.46 61.29
CA ASN A 235 26.06 -18.51 61.14
C ASN A 235 26.88 -18.80 59.88
N SER A 236 27.21 -20.09 59.65
CA SER A 236 27.94 -20.52 58.48
C SER A 236 27.14 -20.26 57.20
N LEU A 237 25.82 -20.52 57.22
CA LEU A 237 24.91 -20.21 56.13
C LEU A 237 24.89 -18.71 55.82
N GLN A 238 24.77 -17.85 56.84
CA GLN A 238 24.80 -16.40 56.64
C GLN A 238 26.14 -15.90 56.08
N GLN A 239 27.27 -16.44 56.57
CA GLN A 239 28.57 -16.15 56.01
C GLN A 239 28.68 -16.55 54.54
N ALA A 240 28.13 -17.71 54.16
CA ALA A 240 28.12 -18.14 52.78
C ALA A 240 27.21 -17.25 51.88
N LYS A 241 26.06 -16.80 52.40
CA LYS A 241 25.20 -15.81 51.71
C LYS A 241 25.92 -14.45 51.49
N VAL A 242 26.65 -13.99 52.48
CA VAL A 242 27.46 -12.75 52.34
C VAL A 242 28.54 -12.95 51.26
N LYS A 243 29.22 -14.08 51.24
CA LYS A 243 30.23 -14.40 50.21
C LYS A 243 29.60 -14.48 48.82
N GLU A 244 28.40 -15.10 48.71
CA GLU A 244 27.65 -15.13 47.45
C GLU A 244 27.38 -13.72 46.94
N LYS A 245 26.83 -12.86 47.79
CA LYS A 245 26.55 -11.46 47.43
C LYS A 245 27.80 -10.71 46.97
N GLN A 246 28.91 -10.88 47.69
CA GLN A 246 30.21 -10.27 47.35
C GLN A 246 30.74 -10.78 45.99
N GLU A 247 30.61 -12.09 45.73
CA GLU A 247 31.07 -12.67 44.47
C GLU A 247 30.19 -12.23 43.29
N ILE A 248 28.85 -12.18 43.47
CA ILE A 248 27.92 -11.60 42.48
C ILE A 248 28.29 -10.16 42.16
N GLU A 249 28.53 -9.32 43.21
CA GLU A 249 28.93 -7.93 43.01
C GLU A 249 30.27 -7.82 42.25
N ARG A 250 31.24 -8.72 42.54
CA ARG A 250 32.51 -8.78 41.82
C ARG A 250 32.30 -9.10 40.34
N ILE A 251 31.45 -10.08 40.03
CA ILE A 251 31.12 -10.46 38.65
C ILE A 251 30.45 -9.30 37.90
N LEU A 252 29.45 -8.68 38.53
CA LEU A 252 28.75 -7.54 37.93
C LEU A 252 29.68 -6.34 37.71
N ARG A 253 30.61 -6.10 38.62
CA ARG A 253 31.63 -5.03 38.49
C ARG A 253 32.55 -5.31 37.31
N MET A 254 33.06 -6.51 37.16
CA MET A 254 33.88 -6.92 36.02
C MET A 254 33.14 -6.72 34.70
N LEU A 255 31.90 -7.18 34.58
CA LEU A 255 31.09 -6.99 33.40
C LEU A 255 30.80 -5.50 33.12
N THR A 256 30.64 -4.68 34.20
CA THR A 256 30.45 -3.24 34.04
C THR A 256 31.71 -2.57 33.49
N GLU A 257 32.91 -2.95 33.99
CA GLU A 257 34.19 -2.44 33.50
C GLU A 257 34.37 -2.75 32.01
N HIS A 258 34.12 -4.00 31.58
CA HIS A 258 34.18 -4.37 30.17
C HIS A 258 33.13 -3.64 29.32
N THR A 259 31.93 -3.43 29.86
CA THR A 259 30.89 -2.63 29.18
C THR A 259 31.35 -1.17 29.03
N ALA A 260 32.03 -0.60 30.05
CA ALA A 260 32.52 0.77 30.04
C ALA A 260 33.57 1.01 28.95
N GLU A 261 34.38 0.01 28.61
CA GLU A 261 35.35 0.07 27.52
C GLU A 261 34.69 0.24 26.15
N HIS A 262 33.41 -0.21 25.98
CA HIS A 262 32.65 -0.24 24.72
C HIS A 262 31.47 0.74 24.69
N THR A 263 31.41 1.70 25.62
CA THR A 263 30.25 2.62 25.72
C THR A 263 30.00 3.42 24.44
N GLN A 264 31.06 3.84 23.74
CA GLN A 264 30.95 4.63 22.52
C GLN A 264 30.32 3.79 21.38
N GLU A 265 30.80 2.57 21.17
CA GLU A 265 30.29 1.65 20.15
C GLU A 265 28.84 1.26 20.45
N ILE A 266 28.51 1.02 21.72
CA ILE A 266 27.14 0.70 22.13
C ILE A 266 26.22 1.89 21.93
N ALA A 267 26.67 3.12 22.28
CA ALA A 267 25.90 4.35 22.06
C ALA A 267 25.63 4.60 20.58
N GLN A 268 26.64 4.41 19.73
CA GLN A 268 26.46 4.45 18.26
C GLN A 268 25.43 3.44 17.79
N ASN A 269 25.51 2.19 18.25
CA ASN A 269 24.52 1.16 17.91
C ASN A 269 23.10 1.56 18.30
N VAL A 270 22.91 2.15 19.47
CA VAL A 270 21.61 2.66 19.93
C VAL A 270 21.08 3.72 18.96
N GLU A 271 21.91 4.67 18.54
CA GLU A 271 21.52 5.74 17.63
C GLU A 271 21.17 5.23 16.24
N VAL A 272 21.95 4.28 15.70
CA VAL A 272 21.68 3.66 14.41
C VAL A 272 20.38 2.84 14.44
N LEU A 273 20.18 2.01 15.48
CA LEU A 273 18.95 1.23 15.62
C LEU A 273 17.73 2.13 15.85
N GLN A 274 17.87 3.22 16.58
CA GLN A 274 16.83 4.25 16.74
C GLN A 274 16.46 4.85 15.38
N THR A 275 17.46 5.14 14.54
CA THR A 275 17.26 5.69 13.18
C THR A 275 16.57 4.67 12.28
N LEU A 276 16.99 3.42 12.30
CA LEU A 276 16.34 2.36 11.56
C LEU A 276 14.89 2.16 12.00
N ASP A 277 14.60 2.09 13.31
CA ASP A 277 13.21 1.97 13.78
C ASP A 277 12.34 3.17 13.39
N PHE A 278 12.90 4.38 13.40
CA PHE A 278 12.23 5.59 12.89
C PHE A 278 11.87 5.47 11.41
N ILE A 279 12.80 5.00 10.55
CA ILE A 279 12.56 4.81 9.13
C ILE A 279 11.52 3.71 8.89
N PHE A 280 11.67 2.56 9.55
CA PHE A 280 10.72 1.45 9.42
C PHE A 280 9.33 1.78 9.98
N ALA A 281 9.22 2.63 11.00
CA ALA A 281 7.93 3.10 11.50
C ALA A 281 7.21 3.97 10.48
N LYS A 282 7.92 4.87 9.78
CA LYS A 282 7.39 5.64 8.65
C LYS A 282 6.90 4.70 7.53
N ALA A 283 7.67 3.65 7.20
CA ALA A 283 7.29 2.68 6.18
C ALA A 283 6.05 1.84 6.58
N ARG A 284 5.94 1.42 7.86
CA ARG A 284 4.75 0.74 8.37
C ARG A 284 3.51 1.63 8.30
N TYR A 285 3.65 2.90 8.67
CA TYR A 285 2.59 3.89 8.54
C TYR A 285 2.19 4.11 7.07
N ALA A 286 3.16 4.25 6.17
CA ALA A 286 2.90 4.37 4.74
C ALA A 286 2.08 3.18 4.20
N LYS A 287 2.42 1.95 4.61
CA LYS A 287 1.65 0.74 4.26
C LYS A 287 0.22 0.79 4.81
N ALA A 288 0.03 1.20 6.07
CA ALA A 288 -1.28 1.31 6.70
C ALA A 288 -2.18 2.35 6.00
N MET A 289 -1.60 3.47 5.56
CA MET A 289 -2.30 4.55 4.86
C MET A 289 -2.44 4.30 3.35
N LYS A 290 -1.89 3.23 2.80
CA LYS A 290 -1.74 3.00 1.35
C LYS A 290 -1.10 4.22 0.69
N ALA A 291 -0.07 4.74 1.33
CA ALA A 291 0.65 5.93 0.92
C ALA A 291 1.74 5.59 -0.10
N THR A 292 2.03 6.53 -1.00
CA THR A 292 3.09 6.41 -2.01
C THR A 292 4.13 7.51 -1.82
N LYS A 293 5.33 7.28 -2.34
CA LYS A 293 6.39 8.27 -2.35
C LYS A 293 6.04 9.41 -3.32
N PRO A 294 5.94 10.68 -2.87
CA PRO A 294 5.76 11.80 -3.77
C PRO A 294 7.05 12.15 -4.51
N LEU A 295 6.92 12.69 -5.72
CA LEU A 295 8.02 13.33 -6.43
C LEU A 295 8.16 14.76 -5.90
N MET A 296 9.31 15.08 -5.29
CA MET A 296 9.54 16.40 -4.71
C MET A 296 10.16 17.35 -5.72
N ASN A 297 9.72 18.61 -5.71
CA ASN A 297 10.26 19.68 -6.54
C ASN A 297 10.44 20.99 -5.74
N GLY A 298 11.27 21.90 -6.29
CA GLY A 298 11.50 23.24 -5.74
C GLY A 298 10.72 24.35 -6.46
N ASP A 299 9.91 24.01 -7.48
CA ASP A 299 9.25 24.97 -8.36
C ASP A 299 7.88 25.44 -7.85
N GLY A 300 7.48 24.95 -6.69
CA GLY A 300 6.17 25.24 -6.11
C GLY A 300 5.00 24.53 -6.83
N PHE A 301 5.26 23.49 -7.63
CA PHE A 301 4.24 22.71 -8.32
C PHE A 301 3.73 21.56 -7.46
N ILE A 302 2.43 21.46 -7.29
CA ILE A 302 1.75 20.39 -6.58
C ILE A 302 0.77 19.72 -7.53
N ARG A 303 0.86 18.40 -7.65
CA ARG A 303 -0.11 17.54 -8.34
C ARG A 303 -0.35 16.29 -7.51
N LEU A 304 -1.41 16.27 -6.74
CA LEU A 304 -1.81 15.14 -5.92
C LEU A 304 -2.90 14.34 -6.65
N LYS A 305 -2.60 13.09 -6.96
CA LYS A 305 -3.53 12.15 -7.62
C LYS A 305 -4.25 11.33 -6.55
N LYS A 306 -5.58 11.40 -6.55
CA LYS A 306 -6.43 10.65 -5.59
C LYS A 306 -5.97 10.82 -4.14
N ALA A 307 -5.67 12.07 -3.77
CA ALA A 307 -5.27 12.43 -2.42
C ALA A 307 -6.37 12.13 -1.40
N ARG A 308 -6.01 11.49 -0.31
CA ARG A 308 -6.90 11.16 0.80
C ARG A 308 -6.43 11.83 2.08
N HIS A 309 -7.39 12.28 2.89
CA HIS A 309 -7.05 12.88 4.18
C HIS A 309 -6.50 11.81 5.15
N PRO A 310 -5.28 11.96 5.70
CA PRO A 310 -4.63 10.90 6.49
C PRO A 310 -5.31 10.61 7.82
N LEU A 311 -6.04 11.55 8.40
CA LEU A 311 -6.73 11.37 9.68
C LEU A 311 -8.15 10.81 9.53
N LEU A 312 -8.63 10.58 8.31
CA LEU A 312 -9.93 9.93 8.05
C LEU A 312 -9.73 8.44 7.76
N PRO A 313 -10.73 7.58 8.04
CA PRO A 313 -10.68 6.16 7.70
C PRO A 313 -10.43 5.97 6.19
N GLN A 314 -9.37 5.24 5.84
CA GLN A 314 -8.89 5.13 4.46
C GLN A 314 -9.81 4.30 3.53
N ASP A 315 -10.77 3.61 4.08
CA ASP A 315 -11.82 2.86 3.37
C ASP A 315 -13.06 3.72 3.05
N GLN A 316 -13.24 4.85 3.75
CA GLN A 316 -14.41 5.73 3.61
C GLN A 316 -14.06 7.11 3.03
N VAL A 317 -12.80 7.52 3.12
CA VAL A 317 -12.36 8.85 2.66
C VAL A 317 -12.46 8.95 1.13
N VAL A 318 -13.04 10.03 0.65
CA VAL A 318 -13.12 10.33 -0.79
C VAL A 318 -11.77 10.86 -1.28
N ALA A 319 -11.26 10.23 -2.32
CA ALA A 319 -10.00 10.62 -2.94
C ALA A 319 -10.22 11.77 -3.94
N ASN A 320 -9.38 12.79 -3.88
CA ASN A 320 -9.46 13.98 -4.73
C ASN A 320 -8.16 14.23 -5.50
N ASP A 321 -8.29 14.69 -6.73
CA ASP A 321 -7.18 15.20 -7.52
C ASP A 321 -7.03 16.70 -7.27
N ILE A 322 -5.81 17.14 -6.91
CA ILE A 322 -5.50 18.54 -6.61
C ILE A 322 -4.26 18.93 -7.42
N GLU A 323 -4.37 19.96 -8.24
CA GLU A 323 -3.25 20.53 -8.98
C GLU A 323 -3.14 22.01 -8.68
N LEU A 324 -1.91 22.51 -8.40
CA LEU A 324 -1.64 23.90 -8.05
C LEU A 324 -0.19 24.26 -8.41
N GLY A 325 0.05 25.43 -8.97
CA GLY A 325 1.39 25.93 -9.29
C GLY A 325 1.85 25.73 -10.73
N GLY A 326 0.97 25.17 -11.60
CA GLY A 326 1.17 25.10 -13.05
C GLY A 326 0.59 26.33 -13.75
N ASP A 327 -0.53 26.14 -14.47
CA ASP A 327 -1.24 27.22 -15.17
C ASP A 327 -1.86 28.24 -14.21
N TYR A 328 -2.03 27.91 -12.96
CA TYR A 328 -2.60 28.75 -11.91
C TYR A 328 -1.89 28.56 -10.56
N SER A 329 -1.65 29.69 -9.88
CA SER A 329 -1.05 29.72 -8.53
C SER A 329 -2.10 29.78 -7.42
N THR A 330 -3.35 30.07 -7.75
CA THR A 330 -4.43 30.27 -6.79
C THR A 330 -5.66 29.46 -7.17
N ILE A 331 -6.21 28.71 -6.20
CA ILE A 331 -7.50 28.03 -6.32
C ILE A 331 -8.47 28.65 -5.33
N VAL A 332 -9.68 28.98 -5.81
CA VAL A 332 -10.79 29.45 -4.97
C VAL A 332 -11.90 28.42 -4.97
N ILE A 333 -12.09 27.73 -3.83
CA ILE A 333 -13.14 26.72 -3.67
C ILE A 333 -14.41 27.39 -3.18
N THR A 334 -15.47 27.31 -3.97
CA THR A 334 -16.79 27.86 -3.63
C THR A 334 -17.81 26.76 -3.36
N GLY A 335 -18.86 27.03 -2.62
CA GLY A 335 -19.92 26.05 -2.30
C GLY A 335 -20.34 26.05 -0.83
N PRO A 336 -21.25 25.15 -0.41
CA PRO A 336 -21.74 25.05 0.97
C PRO A 336 -20.66 24.54 1.93
N ASN A 337 -20.73 24.95 3.22
CA ASN A 337 -19.73 24.58 4.23
C ASN A 337 -19.72 23.07 4.50
N THR A 338 -20.85 22.41 4.40
CA THR A 338 -21.01 20.94 4.59
C THR A 338 -20.35 20.11 3.49
N GLY A 339 -19.89 20.73 2.38
CA GLY A 339 -19.34 20.03 1.21
C GLY A 339 -17.93 19.45 1.38
N GLY A 340 -17.19 19.81 2.44
CA GLY A 340 -15.83 19.33 2.66
C GLY A 340 -14.73 20.28 2.16
N LYS A 341 -15.01 21.56 1.97
CA LYS A 341 -14.04 22.60 1.59
C LYS A 341 -12.85 22.66 2.53
N THR A 342 -13.10 22.78 3.84
CA THR A 342 -12.08 22.78 4.91
C THR A 342 -11.26 21.48 4.92
N VAL A 343 -11.90 20.33 4.68
CA VAL A 343 -11.22 19.04 4.61
C VAL A 343 -10.24 19.00 3.43
N THR A 344 -10.66 19.49 2.26
CA THR A 344 -9.78 19.58 1.07
C THR A 344 -8.58 20.48 1.33
N LEU A 345 -8.80 21.64 1.95
CA LEU A 345 -7.77 22.59 2.33
C LEU A 345 -6.78 21.98 3.34
N LYS A 346 -7.29 21.34 4.40
CA LYS A 346 -6.48 20.62 5.37
C LYS A 346 -5.72 19.45 4.70
N THR A 347 -6.33 18.73 3.76
CA THR A 347 -5.67 17.64 3.04
C THR A 347 -4.44 18.15 2.28
N LEU A 348 -4.57 19.20 1.48
CA LEU A 348 -3.45 19.77 0.75
C LEU A 348 -2.32 20.19 1.69
N GLY A 349 -2.65 20.98 2.73
CA GLY A 349 -1.65 21.46 3.68
C GLY A 349 -0.97 20.33 4.45
N LEU A 350 -1.74 19.36 4.93
CA LEU A 350 -1.20 18.25 5.72
C LEU A 350 -0.32 17.31 4.89
N LEU A 351 -0.74 16.98 3.65
CA LEU A 351 0.08 16.14 2.75
C LEU A 351 1.38 16.84 2.34
N THR A 352 1.35 18.16 2.13
CA THR A 352 2.56 18.94 1.87
C THR A 352 3.52 18.89 3.06
N ILE A 353 3.02 19.09 4.29
CA ILE A 353 3.83 18.99 5.51
C ILE A 353 4.36 17.56 5.73
N MET A 354 3.56 16.54 5.46
CA MET A 354 3.98 15.15 5.53
C MET A 354 5.12 14.85 4.56
N ALA A 355 4.99 15.28 3.30
CA ALA A 355 6.04 15.12 2.30
C ALA A 355 7.34 15.79 2.73
N GLN A 356 7.28 17.06 3.21
CA GLN A 356 8.43 17.77 3.74
C GLN A 356 9.00 17.16 5.04
N ALA A 357 8.24 16.35 5.77
CA ALA A 357 8.74 15.57 6.90
C ALA A 357 9.33 14.21 6.49
N GLY A 358 9.53 13.96 5.19
CA GLY A 358 10.04 12.70 4.67
C GLY A 358 9.08 11.54 4.89
N LEU A 359 7.76 11.79 4.81
CA LEU A 359 6.72 10.78 4.90
C LEU A 359 6.11 10.54 3.52
N HIS A 360 5.83 9.30 3.18
CA HIS A 360 4.97 8.98 2.06
C HIS A 360 3.56 9.53 2.31
N ILE A 361 2.87 9.93 1.26
CA ILE A 361 1.55 10.56 1.33
C ILE A 361 0.45 9.62 0.83
N PRO A 362 -0.75 9.62 1.44
CA PRO A 362 -1.89 8.82 0.98
C PRO A 362 -2.49 9.39 -0.32
N ALA A 363 -1.75 9.23 -1.42
CA ALA A 363 -2.10 9.61 -2.78
C ALA A 363 -1.60 8.53 -3.75
N ASP A 364 -2.07 8.55 -5.00
CA ASP A 364 -1.64 7.57 -6.01
C ASP A 364 -0.23 7.91 -6.53
N GLU A 365 0.44 6.88 -7.08
CA GLU A 365 1.79 6.97 -7.63
C GLU A 365 1.90 8.04 -8.72
N GLY A 366 3.03 8.74 -8.76
CA GLY A 366 3.27 9.87 -9.64
C GLY A 366 2.60 11.16 -9.16
N SER A 367 2.24 11.25 -7.87
CA SER A 367 1.92 12.51 -7.22
C SER A 367 3.17 13.34 -7.01
N GLU A 368 3.05 14.65 -7.21
CA GLU A 368 4.13 15.63 -7.09
C GLU A 368 3.83 16.58 -5.94
N ALA A 369 4.82 16.87 -5.11
CA ALA A 369 4.72 17.82 -4.00
C ALA A 369 5.88 18.81 -4.04
N ALA A 370 5.59 20.05 -3.68
CA ALA A 370 6.60 21.10 -3.64
C ALA A 370 7.17 21.30 -2.24
N VAL A 371 8.39 21.79 -2.19
CA VAL A 371 9.03 22.25 -0.95
C VAL A 371 8.74 23.72 -0.76
N PHE A 372 8.16 24.08 0.38
CA PHE A 372 7.90 25.45 0.78
C PHE A 372 8.72 25.84 1.99
N ASP A 373 9.25 27.06 1.98
CA ASP A 373 9.92 27.65 3.15
C ASP A 373 8.92 27.86 4.28
N ASN A 374 7.72 28.34 3.90
CA ASN A 374 6.63 28.57 4.84
C ASN A 374 5.30 28.04 4.31
N VAL A 375 4.57 27.39 5.21
CA VAL A 375 3.16 27.08 5.03
C VAL A 375 2.39 27.95 6.01
N PHE A 376 1.43 28.73 5.50
CA PHE A 376 0.55 29.57 6.30
C PHE A 376 -0.86 29.00 6.26
N ALA A 377 -1.56 29.07 7.37
CA ALA A 377 -2.92 28.60 7.47
C ALA A 377 -3.75 29.58 8.33
N ASP A 378 -4.81 30.07 7.75
CA ASP A 378 -5.90 30.72 8.45
C ASP A 378 -7.11 29.78 8.42
N ILE A 379 -7.12 28.84 9.34
CA ILE A 379 -8.14 27.81 9.52
C ILE A 379 -8.55 27.87 10.98
N GLY A 380 -9.80 28.24 11.26
CA GLY A 380 -10.32 28.36 12.62
C GLY A 380 -11.66 27.64 12.79
N ASP A 381 -11.85 26.97 13.94
CA ASP A 381 -13.18 26.55 14.39
C ASP A 381 -13.93 27.75 14.96
N GLU A 382 -15.00 28.16 14.30
CA GLU A 382 -15.92 29.20 14.79
C GLU A 382 -16.61 28.85 16.14
N GLN A 383 -16.39 27.65 16.67
CA GLN A 383 -17.16 27.08 17.80
C GLN A 383 -16.44 27.14 19.14
N SER A 384 -15.26 27.73 19.27
CA SER A 384 -14.62 27.87 20.58
C SER A 384 -15.18 29.06 21.34
N ILE A 385 -16.06 28.81 22.29
CA ILE A 385 -16.72 29.79 23.19
C ILE A 385 -15.71 30.59 24.05
N GLU A 386 -14.44 30.21 24.10
CA GLU A 386 -13.43 30.77 24.98
C GLU A 386 -12.70 32.02 24.45
N GLN A 387 -12.91 32.41 23.17
CA GLN A 387 -12.28 33.62 22.60
C GLN A 387 -13.32 34.69 22.33
N SER A 388 -13.42 35.64 23.24
CA SER A 388 -14.35 36.79 23.21
C SER A 388 -14.03 37.90 22.20
N LEU A 389 -13.04 37.72 21.33
CA LEU A 389 -12.79 38.57 20.17
C LEU A 389 -13.66 38.09 19.00
N SER A 390 -14.33 38.99 18.29
CA SER A 390 -15.07 38.65 17.08
C SER A 390 -14.22 37.77 16.18
N THR A 391 -14.78 36.64 15.69
CA THR A 391 -14.13 35.71 14.77
C THR A 391 -13.42 36.43 13.61
N PHE A 392 -14.06 37.44 13.03
CA PHE A 392 -13.50 38.30 11.99
C PHE A 392 -12.19 38.94 12.41
N SER A 393 -12.09 39.55 13.63
CA SER A 393 -10.87 40.22 14.08
C SER A 393 -9.72 39.25 14.24
N SER A 394 -9.98 38.02 14.70
CA SER A 394 -8.96 36.98 14.86
C SER A 394 -8.37 36.53 13.51
N HIS A 395 -9.23 36.32 12.50
CA HIS A 395 -8.85 36.04 11.13
C HIS A 395 -8.01 37.17 10.54
N MET A 396 -8.47 38.43 10.69
CA MET A 396 -7.75 39.58 10.15
C MET A 396 -6.37 39.77 10.76
N VAL A 397 -6.20 39.59 12.08
CA VAL A 397 -4.87 39.59 12.72
C VAL A 397 -3.95 38.51 12.15
N ASN A 398 -4.48 37.31 11.94
CA ASN A 398 -3.69 36.23 11.36
C ASN A 398 -3.31 36.52 9.90
N ILE A 399 -4.25 36.97 9.10
CA ILE A 399 -4.03 37.37 7.70
C ILE A 399 -3.00 38.52 7.59
N VAL A 400 -3.06 39.53 8.46
CA VAL A 400 -2.06 40.60 8.50
C VAL A 400 -0.67 40.07 8.76
N ASN A 401 -0.52 39.07 9.66
CA ASN A 401 0.76 38.43 9.89
C ASN A 401 1.22 37.60 8.69
N ILE A 402 0.32 36.86 8.04
CA ILE A 402 0.63 36.11 6.82
C ILE A 402 1.13 37.06 5.72
N LEU A 403 0.44 38.19 5.48
CA LEU A 403 0.82 39.16 4.46
C LEU A 403 2.18 39.82 4.70
N LYS A 404 2.69 39.86 5.92
CA LYS A 404 4.04 40.36 6.22
C LYS A 404 5.15 39.39 5.82
N ASP A 405 4.90 38.09 5.96
CA ASP A 405 5.93 37.06 5.87
C ASP A 405 5.79 36.18 4.59
N VAL A 406 4.72 36.37 3.81
CA VAL A 406 4.47 35.60 2.58
C VAL A 406 5.50 35.92 1.49
N SER A 407 5.97 34.88 0.84
CA SER A 407 6.96 34.95 -0.26
C SER A 407 6.53 34.01 -1.41
N GLU A 408 7.27 34.03 -2.51
CA GLU A 408 7.06 33.15 -3.66
C GLU A 408 7.08 31.65 -3.26
N ASN A 409 7.95 31.27 -2.32
CA ASN A 409 8.08 29.90 -1.81
C ASN A 409 7.14 29.61 -0.63
N SER A 410 5.95 30.21 -0.64
CA SER A 410 4.96 30.01 0.42
C SER A 410 3.72 29.29 -0.11
N LEU A 411 3.16 28.40 0.74
CA LEU A 411 1.82 27.87 0.57
C LEU A 411 0.88 28.56 1.56
N VAL A 412 -0.19 29.15 1.06
CA VAL A 412 -1.17 29.89 1.87
C VAL A 412 -2.53 29.21 1.79
N LEU A 413 -3.11 28.92 2.93
CA LEU A 413 -4.37 28.23 3.09
C LEU A 413 -5.36 29.14 3.84
N PHE A 414 -6.40 29.63 3.14
CA PHE A 414 -7.44 30.46 3.73
C PHE A 414 -8.77 29.71 3.79
N ASP A 415 -9.32 29.54 4.98
CA ASP A 415 -10.65 28.98 5.16
C ASP A 415 -11.67 30.10 5.42
N GLU A 416 -12.79 30.04 4.72
CA GLU A 416 -13.88 31.02 4.79
C GLU A 416 -13.43 32.49 4.70
N LEU A 417 -12.55 32.78 3.73
CA LEU A 417 -11.95 34.12 3.59
C LEU A 417 -13.00 35.23 3.47
N GLY A 418 -12.91 36.21 4.36
CA GLY A 418 -13.80 37.35 4.44
C GLY A 418 -15.06 37.14 5.30
N ALA A 419 -15.28 35.95 5.86
CA ALA A 419 -16.44 35.67 6.70
C ALA A 419 -16.47 36.50 8.01
N GLY A 420 -17.64 36.66 8.60
CA GLY A 420 -17.82 37.27 9.91
C GLY A 420 -18.02 38.82 9.90
N THR A 421 -18.21 39.42 8.72
CA THR A 421 -18.56 40.86 8.56
C THR A 421 -19.69 41.03 7.54
N ASP A 422 -20.00 42.30 7.16
CA ASP A 422 -20.92 42.59 6.07
C ASP A 422 -20.49 41.83 4.79
N PRO A 423 -21.43 41.17 4.08
CA PRO A 423 -21.08 40.34 2.92
C PRO A 423 -20.36 41.09 1.80
N GLN A 424 -20.72 42.35 1.53
CA GLN A 424 -20.10 43.15 0.47
C GLN A 424 -18.67 43.57 0.87
N GLU A 425 -18.51 44.03 2.12
CA GLU A 425 -17.19 44.39 2.67
C GLU A 425 -16.29 43.15 2.75
N GLY A 426 -16.82 42.01 3.21
CA GLY A 426 -16.10 40.75 3.30
C GLY A 426 -15.61 40.23 1.95
N ALA A 427 -16.46 40.26 0.94
CA ALA A 427 -16.11 39.89 -0.43
C ALA A 427 -15.04 40.81 -1.03
N ALA A 428 -15.17 42.15 -0.85
CA ALA A 428 -14.19 43.10 -1.32
C ALA A 428 -12.82 42.95 -0.66
N LEU A 429 -12.79 42.72 0.67
CA LEU A 429 -11.56 42.42 1.42
C LEU A 429 -10.92 41.11 0.96
N ALA A 430 -11.72 40.07 0.79
CA ALA A 430 -11.23 38.75 0.32
C ALA A 430 -10.55 38.85 -1.04
N MET A 431 -11.17 39.58 -2.01
CA MET A 431 -10.58 39.80 -3.34
C MET A 431 -9.26 40.58 -3.23
N SER A 432 -9.21 41.63 -2.40
CA SER A 432 -8.01 42.43 -2.22
C SER A 432 -6.87 41.67 -1.55
N ILE A 433 -7.17 40.82 -0.56
CA ILE A 433 -6.21 39.94 0.10
C ILE A 433 -5.65 38.92 -0.89
N LEU A 434 -6.52 38.29 -1.69
CA LEU A 434 -6.10 37.35 -2.72
C LEU A 434 -5.23 38.02 -3.78
N ASP A 435 -5.57 39.21 -4.25
CA ASP A 435 -4.74 39.97 -5.19
C ASP A 435 -3.35 40.28 -4.61
N GLU A 436 -3.26 40.64 -3.33
CA GLU A 436 -1.98 40.93 -2.69
C GLU A 436 -1.09 39.66 -2.58
N VAL A 437 -1.66 38.55 -2.13
CA VAL A 437 -0.93 37.28 -2.06
C VAL A 437 -0.58 36.77 -3.46
N HIS A 438 -1.48 36.90 -4.42
CA HIS A 438 -1.23 36.49 -5.81
C HIS A 438 -0.05 37.26 -6.44
N ARG A 439 0.14 38.55 -6.10
CA ARG A 439 1.32 39.33 -6.56
C ARG A 439 2.65 38.75 -6.08
N THR A 440 2.70 38.08 -4.97
CA THR A 440 3.93 37.42 -4.47
C THR A 440 4.24 36.11 -5.19
N ASN A 441 3.35 35.65 -6.09
CA ASN A 441 3.43 34.36 -6.75
C ASN A 441 3.40 33.15 -5.80
N ALA A 442 2.94 33.32 -4.56
CA ALA A 442 2.71 32.25 -3.60
C ALA A 442 1.62 31.29 -4.09
N ARG A 443 1.65 30.06 -3.61
CA ARG A 443 0.60 29.08 -3.90
C ARG A 443 -0.53 29.25 -2.90
N VAL A 444 -1.76 29.43 -3.41
CA VAL A 444 -2.92 29.79 -2.58
C VAL A 444 -4.06 28.79 -2.79
N LEU A 445 -4.60 28.27 -1.71
CA LEU A 445 -5.88 27.57 -1.70
C LEU A 445 -6.81 28.30 -0.73
N ALA A 446 -7.86 28.92 -1.26
CA ALA A 446 -8.84 29.67 -0.46
C ALA A 446 -10.23 29.05 -0.56
N THR A 447 -10.97 29.02 0.53
CA THR A 447 -12.38 28.67 0.52
C THR A 447 -13.24 29.89 0.82
N THR A 448 -14.42 29.94 0.22
CA THR A 448 -15.38 31.03 0.45
C THR A 448 -16.81 30.59 0.12
N HIS A 449 -17.76 31.35 0.62
CA HIS A 449 -19.18 31.21 0.26
C HIS A 449 -19.70 32.41 -0.52
N TYR A 450 -18.85 33.43 -0.79
CA TYR A 450 -19.26 34.65 -1.51
C TYR A 450 -19.36 34.40 -3.02
N PRO A 451 -20.52 34.79 -3.63
CA PRO A 451 -20.74 34.66 -5.07
C PRO A 451 -19.76 35.49 -5.91
N GLU A 452 -19.32 36.65 -5.42
CA GLU A 452 -18.42 37.59 -6.10
C GLU A 452 -17.06 36.95 -6.42
N LEU A 453 -16.60 36.05 -5.55
CA LEU A 453 -15.33 35.34 -5.76
C LEU A 453 -15.42 34.28 -6.88
N LYS A 454 -16.63 33.86 -7.29
CA LYS A 454 -16.80 33.03 -8.49
C LYS A 454 -16.40 33.81 -9.76
N ALA A 455 -16.83 35.06 -9.87
CA ALA A 455 -16.45 35.94 -10.97
C ALA A 455 -14.97 36.33 -10.92
N TYR A 456 -14.41 36.51 -9.73
CA TYR A 456 -13.00 36.78 -9.52
C TYR A 456 -12.10 35.70 -10.17
N GLY A 457 -12.40 34.42 -9.95
CA GLY A 457 -11.64 33.32 -10.52
C GLY A 457 -11.72 33.18 -12.04
N TYR A 458 -12.77 33.77 -12.69
CA TYR A 458 -12.84 33.86 -14.16
C TYR A 458 -12.08 35.04 -14.75
N ASN A 459 -12.04 36.12 -14.02
CA ASN A 459 -11.52 37.42 -14.54
C ASN A 459 -10.03 37.62 -14.24
N ARG A 460 -9.39 36.74 -13.45
CA ARG A 460 -7.98 36.84 -13.06
C ARG A 460 -7.17 35.72 -13.67
N GLN A 461 -6.12 36.06 -14.40
CA GLN A 461 -5.16 35.11 -14.92
C GLN A 461 -4.40 34.48 -13.76
N GLY A 462 -4.16 33.16 -13.80
CA GLY A 462 -3.47 32.42 -12.74
C GLY A 462 -4.34 32.08 -11.52
N VAL A 463 -5.66 32.34 -11.59
CA VAL A 463 -6.65 31.99 -10.58
C VAL A 463 -7.63 30.97 -11.16
N MET A 464 -7.88 29.88 -10.44
CA MET A 464 -8.79 28.82 -10.84
C MET A 464 -9.94 28.68 -9.85
N ASN A 465 -11.17 28.60 -10.37
CA ASN A 465 -12.33 28.24 -9.56
C ASN A 465 -12.37 26.74 -9.31
N ALA A 466 -12.84 26.36 -8.13
CA ALA A 466 -13.18 24.98 -7.82
C ALA A 466 -14.45 24.90 -6.96
N SER A 467 -15.04 23.73 -6.92
CA SER A 467 -16.20 23.46 -6.05
C SER A 467 -16.12 22.05 -5.47
N VAL A 468 -16.92 21.81 -4.44
CA VAL A 468 -17.13 20.46 -3.93
C VAL A 468 -18.49 19.97 -4.41
N GLU A 469 -18.51 18.79 -5.00
CA GLU A 469 -19.73 18.18 -5.55
C GLU A 469 -20.73 17.90 -4.43
N PHE A 470 -22.00 18.22 -4.67
CA PHE A 470 -23.11 17.95 -3.77
C PHE A 470 -24.21 17.20 -4.53
N ASP A 471 -24.60 16.07 -3.97
CA ASP A 471 -25.67 15.27 -4.54
C ASP A 471 -27.03 15.81 -4.10
N ILE A 472 -27.76 16.37 -5.05
CA ILE A 472 -29.09 16.92 -4.82
C ILE A 472 -30.12 15.81 -4.58
N GLU A 473 -29.89 14.59 -5.08
CA GLU A 473 -30.84 13.49 -4.90
C GLU A 473 -30.79 12.92 -3.50
N THR A 474 -29.61 12.76 -2.93
CA THR A 474 -29.42 12.24 -1.57
C THR A 474 -29.35 13.34 -0.51
N LEU A 475 -29.29 14.61 -0.91
CA LEU A 475 -29.03 15.79 -0.04
C LEU A 475 -27.72 15.63 0.76
N SER A 476 -26.73 14.97 0.19
CA SER A 476 -25.48 14.66 0.86
C SER A 476 -24.27 15.19 0.06
N PRO A 477 -23.21 15.63 0.73
CA PRO A 477 -21.98 15.95 0.03
C PRO A 477 -21.32 14.65 -0.47
N THR A 478 -20.81 14.68 -1.69
CA THR A 478 -19.99 13.59 -2.23
C THR A 478 -18.53 13.74 -1.84
N TYR A 479 -18.13 14.91 -1.33
CA TYR A 479 -16.75 15.30 -0.98
C TYR A 479 -15.77 15.29 -2.16
N LYS A 480 -16.27 15.21 -3.40
CA LYS A 480 -15.44 15.21 -4.61
C LYS A 480 -15.14 16.66 -5.03
N LEU A 481 -13.85 16.97 -5.22
CA LEU A 481 -13.40 18.27 -5.70
C LEU A 481 -13.52 18.36 -7.23
N LEU A 482 -14.14 19.44 -7.72
CA LEU A 482 -14.28 19.76 -9.14
C LEU A 482 -13.48 21.02 -9.44
N ILE A 483 -12.29 20.89 -10.02
CA ILE A 483 -11.45 22.02 -10.44
C ILE A 483 -11.96 22.53 -11.79
N GLY A 484 -11.99 23.85 -11.96
CA GLY A 484 -12.47 24.53 -13.16
C GLY A 484 -13.97 24.86 -13.14
N VAL A 485 -14.71 24.39 -12.13
CA VAL A 485 -16.15 24.63 -12.01
C VAL A 485 -16.44 25.32 -10.68
N PRO A 486 -17.04 26.54 -10.67
CA PRO A 486 -17.45 27.19 -9.45
C PRO A 486 -18.68 26.51 -8.85
N GLY A 487 -18.81 26.53 -7.53
CA GLY A 487 -19.92 25.89 -6.82
C GLY A 487 -21.25 26.61 -6.99
N ARG A 488 -22.32 25.84 -7.06
CA ARG A 488 -23.70 26.34 -7.07
C ARG A 488 -24.23 26.50 -5.64
N SER A 489 -25.15 27.41 -5.46
CA SER A 489 -25.97 27.45 -4.27
C SER A 489 -27.17 26.52 -4.45
N ASN A 490 -27.25 25.48 -3.65
CA ASN A 490 -28.34 24.47 -3.70
C ASN A 490 -29.42 24.74 -2.65
N ALA A 491 -29.45 25.94 -2.04
CA ALA A 491 -30.35 26.27 -0.92
C ALA A 491 -31.82 26.02 -1.27
N PHE A 492 -32.28 26.45 -2.43
CA PHE A 492 -33.68 26.28 -2.85
C PHE A 492 -34.03 24.80 -3.10
N GLU A 493 -33.13 24.01 -3.68
CA GLU A 493 -33.35 22.58 -3.93
C GLU A 493 -33.40 21.83 -2.61
N ILE A 494 -32.46 22.13 -1.70
CA ILE A 494 -32.43 21.58 -0.35
C ILE A 494 -33.71 21.94 0.42
N SER A 495 -34.12 23.22 0.42
CA SER A 495 -35.33 23.69 1.10
C SER A 495 -36.59 23.02 0.55
N ARG A 496 -36.70 22.86 -0.77
CA ARG A 496 -37.82 22.12 -1.40
C ARG A 496 -37.91 20.69 -0.91
N ARG A 497 -36.80 19.98 -0.86
CA ARG A 497 -36.77 18.57 -0.40
C ARG A 497 -37.01 18.41 1.09
N LEU A 498 -36.63 19.39 1.88
CA LEU A 498 -36.94 19.45 3.32
C LEU A 498 -38.39 19.82 3.60
N GLY A 499 -39.18 20.10 2.54
CA GLY A 499 -40.62 20.33 2.66
C GLY A 499 -41.02 21.81 2.77
N LEU A 500 -40.15 22.76 2.48
CA LEU A 500 -40.53 24.17 2.41
C LEU A 500 -41.54 24.36 1.27
N PRO A 501 -42.71 25.01 1.53
CA PRO A 501 -43.76 25.22 0.53
C PRO A 501 -43.24 25.94 -0.72
N GLU A 502 -43.67 25.47 -1.90
CA GLU A 502 -43.19 25.99 -3.20
C GLU A 502 -43.47 27.47 -3.41
N HIS A 503 -44.54 28.00 -2.81
CA HIS A 503 -44.86 29.46 -2.91
C HIS A 503 -43.78 30.30 -2.18
N ILE A 504 -43.21 29.84 -1.07
CA ILE A 504 -42.13 30.51 -0.34
C ILE A 504 -40.85 30.50 -1.19
N ILE A 505 -40.53 29.32 -1.76
CA ILE A 505 -39.37 29.19 -2.66
C ILE A 505 -39.53 30.07 -3.90
N GLY A 506 -40.73 30.09 -4.49
CA GLY A 506 -41.05 30.93 -5.64
C GLY A 506 -40.89 32.42 -5.34
N GLN A 507 -41.40 32.87 -4.19
CA GLN A 507 -41.22 34.23 -3.73
C GLN A 507 -39.75 34.60 -3.49
N ALA A 508 -39.00 33.72 -2.81
CA ALA A 508 -37.56 33.93 -2.59
C ALA A 508 -36.77 33.98 -3.90
N LYS A 509 -37.13 33.19 -4.90
CA LYS A 509 -36.51 33.26 -6.24
C LYS A 509 -36.83 34.57 -6.97
N SER A 510 -38.02 35.14 -6.77
CA SER A 510 -38.40 36.42 -7.40
C SER A 510 -37.67 37.63 -6.80
N GLU A 511 -37.14 37.51 -5.59
CA GLU A 511 -36.31 38.55 -4.95
C GLU A 511 -34.84 38.51 -5.46
N MET A 512 -34.43 37.44 -6.16
CA MET A 512 -33.10 37.37 -6.75
C MET A 512 -33.03 38.12 -8.09
N THR A 513 -31.90 38.76 -8.35
CA THR A 513 -31.66 39.49 -9.62
C THR A 513 -31.51 38.52 -10.80
N ALA A 514 -31.91 38.97 -12.01
CA ALA A 514 -31.86 38.17 -13.24
C ALA A 514 -30.44 37.69 -13.60
N GLU A 515 -29.43 38.49 -13.32
CA GLU A 515 -28.01 38.18 -13.58
C GLU A 515 -27.52 36.97 -12.81
N HIS A 516 -27.99 36.76 -11.55
CA HIS A 516 -27.63 35.59 -10.75
C HIS A 516 -28.20 34.29 -11.34
N ASN A 517 -29.38 34.32 -11.93
CA ASN A 517 -30.02 33.14 -12.51
C ASN A 517 -29.29 32.64 -13.79
N GLU A 518 -28.79 33.56 -14.61
CA GLU A 518 -28.08 33.20 -15.86
C GLU A 518 -26.72 32.57 -15.58
N VAL A 519 -25.97 33.09 -14.61
CA VAL A 519 -24.70 32.53 -14.14
C VAL A 519 -24.89 31.13 -13.52
N ASP A 520 -25.93 30.95 -12.71
CA ASP A 520 -26.21 29.62 -12.10
C ASP A 520 -26.60 28.56 -13.14
N LEU A 521 -27.31 28.92 -14.22
CA LEU A 521 -27.62 28.03 -15.35
C LEU A 521 -26.35 27.62 -16.11
N MET A 522 -25.45 28.56 -16.37
CA MET A 522 -24.17 28.28 -17.03
C MET A 522 -23.28 27.35 -16.18
N ILE A 523 -23.20 27.57 -14.87
CA ILE A 523 -22.48 26.74 -13.92
C ILE A 523 -23.07 25.31 -13.93
N ALA A 524 -24.41 25.18 -13.95
CA ALA A 524 -25.07 23.87 -14.04
C ALA A 524 -24.69 23.07 -15.29
N SER A 525 -24.56 23.76 -16.41
CA SER A 525 -24.13 23.14 -17.67
C SER A 525 -22.67 22.69 -17.61
N LEU A 526 -21.80 23.50 -17.03
CA LEU A 526 -20.37 23.16 -16.84
C LEU A 526 -20.17 21.98 -15.89
N GLU A 527 -20.87 21.98 -14.74
CA GLU A 527 -20.83 20.84 -13.80
C GLU A 527 -21.22 19.52 -14.48
N LYS A 528 -22.32 19.54 -15.26
CA LYS A 528 -22.80 18.37 -15.97
C LYS A 528 -21.80 17.88 -17.03
N SER A 529 -21.18 18.81 -17.75
CA SER A 529 -20.17 18.49 -18.77
C SER A 529 -18.89 17.94 -18.12
N LYS A 530 -18.44 18.55 -17.03
CA LYS A 530 -17.27 18.09 -16.28
C LYS A 530 -17.50 16.70 -15.68
N LYS A 531 -18.66 16.47 -15.05
CA LYS A 531 -19.01 15.15 -14.48
C LYS A 531 -18.98 14.05 -15.53
N ARG A 532 -19.52 14.31 -16.74
CA ARG A 532 -19.44 13.34 -17.85
C ARG A 532 -18.01 13.05 -18.27
N ALA A 533 -17.19 14.10 -18.41
CA ALA A 533 -15.80 13.92 -18.79
C ALA A 533 -15.02 13.11 -17.74
N ASP A 534 -15.27 13.36 -16.45
CA ASP A 534 -14.65 12.61 -15.37
C ASP A 534 -15.11 11.13 -15.31
N GLU A 535 -16.39 10.87 -15.57
CA GLU A 535 -16.94 9.51 -15.67
C GLU A 535 -16.29 8.74 -16.84
N GLU A 536 -16.19 9.33 -18.03
CA GLU A 536 -15.53 8.76 -19.22
C GLU A 536 -14.03 8.53 -18.98
N LEU A 537 -13.35 9.45 -18.29
CA LEU A 537 -11.94 9.30 -17.93
C LEU A 537 -11.74 8.14 -16.97
N SER A 538 -12.59 8.04 -15.93
CA SER A 538 -12.54 6.94 -14.96
C SER A 538 -12.79 5.57 -15.59
N GLU A 539 -13.74 5.49 -16.52
CA GLU A 539 -14.02 4.26 -17.29
C GLU A 539 -12.82 3.89 -18.17
N THR A 540 -12.23 4.87 -18.86
CA THR A 540 -11.03 4.66 -19.69
C THR A 540 -9.84 4.18 -18.86
N GLU A 541 -9.62 4.76 -17.67
CA GLU A 541 -8.55 4.32 -16.75
C GLU A 541 -8.79 2.90 -16.23
N SER A 542 -10.03 2.53 -15.93
CA SER A 542 -10.36 1.18 -15.49
C SER A 542 -10.09 0.14 -16.58
N ILE A 543 -10.49 0.42 -17.82
CA ILE A 543 -10.22 -0.41 -18.99
C ILE A 543 -8.70 -0.52 -19.23
N ARG A 544 -7.96 0.57 -19.09
CA ARG A 544 -6.49 0.55 -19.23
C ARG A 544 -5.84 -0.35 -18.20
N LYS A 545 -6.24 -0.24 -16.92
CA LYS A 545 -5.70 -1.10 -15.84
C LYS A 545 -6.02 -2.57 -16.06
N GLU A 546 -7.22 -2.89 -16.55
CA GLU A 546 -7.60 -4.26 -16.88
C GLU A 546 -6.79 -4.80 -18.05
N ALA A 547 -6.57 -3.98 -19.08
CA ALA A 547 -5.74 -4.33 -20.23
C ALA A 547 -4.26 -4.55 -19.82
N GLU A 548 -3.69 -3.72 -18.95
CA GLU A 548 -2.33 -3.88 -18.41
C GLU A 548 -2.21 -5.18 -17.60
N LYS A 549 -3.21 -5.49 -16.77
CA LYS A 549 -3.26 -6.73 -16.00
C LYS A 549 -3.29 -7.96 -16.92
N LEU A 550 -4.17 -7.95 -17.91
CA LEU A 550 -4.31 -9.04 -18.88
C LEU A 550 -3.03 -9.22 -19.70
N HIS A 551 -2.38 -8.11 -20.08
CA HIS A 551 -1.10 -8.15 -20.78
C HIS A 551 0.00 -8.83 -19.93
N LYS A 552 0.05 -8.52 -18.63
CA LYS A 552 1.01 -9.12 -17.70
C LYS A 552 0.74 -10.62 -17.49
N GLU A 553 -0.52 -11.01 -17.36
CA GLU A 553 -0.92 -12.43 -17.30
C GLU A 553 -0.54 -13.19 -18.57
N LEU A 554 -0.77 -12.59 -19.74
CA LEU A 554 -0.39 -13.17 -21.02
C LEU A 554 1.12 -13.35 -21.15
N GLN A 555 1.92 -12.37 -20.74
CA GLN A 555 3.38 -12.47 -20.72
C GLN A 555 3.84 -13.63 -19.84
N GLN A 556 3.24 -13.79 -18.67
CA GLN A 556 3.57 -14.88 -17.76
C GLN A 556 3.26 -16.24 -18.35
N GLN A 557 2.09 -16.39 -18.99
CA GLN A 557 1.72 -17.62 -19.70
C GLN A 557 2.67 -17.96 -20.85
N ILE A 558 3.16 -16.95 -21.58
CA ILE A 558 4.14 -17.16 -22.66
C ILE A 558 5.48 -17.66 -22.09
N ILE A 559 5.93 -17.12 -20.95
CA ILE A 559 7.16 -17.56 -20.28
C ILE A 559 7.01 -19.02 -19.82
N GLU A 560 5.88 -19.37 -19.19
CA GLU A 560 5.61 -20.74 -18.75
C GLU A 560 5.53 -21.74 -19.93
N LEU A 561 4.87 -21.34 -21.02
CA LEU A 561 4.76 -22.16 -22.22
C LEU A 561 6.14 -22.41 -22.85
N ASN A 562 6.99 -21.38 -22.92
CA ASN A 562 8.34 -21.54 -23.44
C ASN A 562 9.19 -22.47 -22.54
N ALA A 563 9.10 -22.33 -21.23
CA ALA A 563 9.80 -23.20 -20.30
C ALA A 563 9.33 -24.66 -20.40
N GLN A 564 8.01 -24.89 -20.59
CA GLN A 564 7.49 -26.25 -20.84
C GLN A 564 7.97 -26.82 -22.18
N LYS A 565 8.02 -25.99 -23.23
CA LYS A 565 8.52 -26.39 -24.52
C LYS A 565 10.00 -26.78 -24.48
N ASP A 566 10.82 -25.97 -23.80
CA ASP A 566 12.25 -26.23 -23.68
C ASP A 566 12.52 -27.54 -22.90
N LYS A 567 11.77 -27.77 -21.83
CA LYS A 567 11.81 -29.05 -21.07
C LYS A 567 11.40 -30.25 -21.91
N MET A 568 10.33 -30.12 -22.72
CA MET A 568 9.90 -31.18 -23.62
C MET A 568 10.94 -31.45 -24.73
N MET A 569 11.66 -30.43 -25.23
CA MET A 569 12.75 -30.58 -26.17
C MET A 569 13.91 -31.34 -25.54
N GLU A 570 14.33 -30.98 -24.33
CA GLU A 570 15.41 -31.62 -23.59
C GLU A 570 15.09 -33.11 -23.31
N GLU A 571 13.87 -33.41 -22.86
CA GLU A 571 13.43 -34.80 -22.65
C GLU A 571 13.38 -35.60 -23.96
N ALA A 572 13.02 -34.98 -25.08
CA ALA A 572 13.01 -35.64 -26.39
C ALA A 572 14.43 -35.90 -26.89
N GLU A 573 15.36 -34.96 -26.71
CA GLU A 573 16.78 -35.13 -27.06
C GLU A 573 17.44 -36.22 -26.21
N GLN A 574 17.16 -36.25 -24.91
CA GLN A 574 17.67 -37.29 -24.02
C GLN A 574 17.17 -38.69 -24.43
N LYS A 575 15.87 -38.86 -24.72
CA LYS A 575 15.30 -40.10 -25.20
C LYS A 575 15.85 -40.54 -26.58
N ALA A 576 16.17 -39.56 -27.45
CA ALA A 576 16.80 -39.85 -28.72
C ALA A 576 18.25 -40.32 -28.54
N ALA A 577 19.00 -39.71 -27.64
CA ALA A 577 20.38 -40.09 -27.30
C ALA A 577 20.42 -41.51 -26.69
N GLU A 578 19.54 -41.82 -25.73
CA GLU A 578 19.44 -43.15 -25.13
C GLU A 578 19.15 -44.25 -26.17
N LYS A 579 18.24 -43.99 -27.11
CA LYS A 579 17.92 -44.94 -28.20
C LYS A 579 19.07 -45.14 -29.17
N LEU A 580 19.81 -44.06 -29.48
CA LEU A 580 20.99 -44.11 -30.32
C LEU A 580 22.13 -44.93 -29.65
N GLU A 581 22.35 -44.71 -28.37
CA GLU A 581 23.34 -45.44 -27.58
C GLU A 581 23.01 -46.95 -27.48
N ALA A 582 21.74 -47.30 -27.25
CA ALA A 582 21.27 -48.66 -27.24
C ALA A 582 21.48 -49.37 -28.60
N ALA A 583 21.18 -48.68 -29.71
CA ALA A 583 21.41 -49.21 -31.07
C ALA A 583 22.91 -49.34 -31.39
N ALA A 584 23.75 -48.43 -30.95
CA ALA A 584 25.21 -48.54 -31.10
C ALA A 584 25.80 -49.72 -30.33
N ASN A 585 25.35 -49.92 -29.09
CA ASN A 585 25.77 -51.07 -28.24
C ASN A 585 25.38 -52.41 -28.86
N GLU A 586 24.15 -52.55 -29.38
CA GLU A 586 23.66 -53.74 -30.06
C GLU A 586 24.46 -54.01 -31.34
N ALA A 587 24.76 -52.95 -32.14
CA ALA A 587 25.62 -53.08 -33.32
C ALA A 587 27.02 -53.55 -32.96
N GLU A 588 27.62 -53.05 -31.89
CA GLU A 588 28.95 -53.46 -31.42
C GLU A 588 28.96 -54.92 -30.95
N GLN A 589 27.86 -55.36 -30.29
CA GLN A 589 27.67 -56.74 -29.84
C GLN A 589 27.61 -57.70 -31.04
N ILE A 590 26.80 -57.38 -32.04
CA ILE A 590 26.69 -58.14 -33.30
C ILE A 590 28.06 -58.23 -34.02
N ILE A 591 28.80 -57.13 -34.07
CA ILE A 591 30.15 -57.13 -34.65
C ILE A 591 31.10 -58.03 -33.88
N ARG A 592 31.07 -58.07 -32.57
CA ARG A 592 31.86 -58.97 -31.74
C ARG A 592 31.47 -60.43 -31.97
N GLU A 593 30.21 -60.79 -32.05
CA GLU A 593 29.70 -62.13 -32.36
C GLU A 593 30.15 -62.57 -33.76
N LEU A 594 30.06 -61.70 -34.78
CA LEU A 594 30.55 -62.01 -36.13
C LEU A 594 32.07 -62.18 -36.18
N ARG A 595 32.83 -61.42 -35.40
CA ARG A 595 34.31 -61.56 -35.30
C ARG A 595 34.71 -62.85 -34.62
N SER A 596 34.00 -63.32 -33.59
CA SER A 596 34.31 -64.60 -32.91
C SER A 596 34.06 -65.81 -33.83
N ILE A 597 32.94 -65.76 -34.61
CA ILE A 597 32.64 -66.79 -35.61
C ILE A 597 33.75 -66.86 -36.70
N LYS A 598 34.32 -65.73 -37.10
CA LYS A 598 35.43 -65.65 -38.06
C LYS A 598 36.73 -66.21 -37.49
N GLN A 599 37.00 -66.07 -36.19
CA GLN A 599 38.21 -66.63 -35.53
C GLN A 599 38.17 -68.15 -35.35
N GLU A 600 36.95 -68.72 -35.24
CA GLU A 600 36.75 -70.16 -35.09
C GLU A 600 36.84 -70.97 -36.41
N HIS A 601 37.25 -70.36 -37.55
CA HIS A 601 37.33 -70.91 -38.90
C HIS A 601 36.05 -71.63 -39.36
N ARG A 602 34.92 -71.27 -38.85
CA ARG A 602 33.58 -71.79 -39.24
C ARG A 602 33.06 -70.96 -40.44
N SER A 603 32.54 -71.62 -41.45
CA SER A 603 31.85 -70.95 -42.54
C SER A 603 30.53 -70.38 -42.04
N PHE A 604 30.29 -69.05 -42.31
CA PHE A 604 29.05 -68.39 -41.98
C PHE A 604 27.83 -69.15 -42.56
N LYS A 605 26.89 -69.50 -41.74
CA LYS A 605 25.61 -70.02 -42.21
C LYS A 605 24.70 -68.84 -42.54
N GLU A 606 24.00 -68.89 -43.66
CA GLU A 606 23.19 -67.77 -44.24
C GLU A 606 22.09 -67.26 -43.25
N HIS A 607 21.59 -68.16 -42.38
CA HIS A 607 20.64 -67.77 -41.35
C HIS A 607 21.22 -66.92 -40.22
N GLU A 608 22.50 -67.06 -39.87
CA GLU A 608 23.18 -66.27 -38.83
C GLU A 608 23.39 -64.83 -39.28
N LEU A 609 23.63 -64.62 -40.60
CA LEU A 609 23.68 -63.30 -41.21
C LEU A 609 22.31 -62.61 -41.30
N ILE A 610 21.28 -63.42 -41.60
CA ILE A 610 19.89 -62.93 -41.64
C ILE A 610 19.42 -62.53 -40.23
N ASP A 611 19.74 -63.30 -39.19
CA ASP A 611 19.41 -62.98 -37.80
C ASP A 611 20.15 -61.73 -37.32
N ALA A 612 21.44 -61.61 -37.58
CA ALA A 612 22.23 -60.42 -37.27
C ALA A 612 21.68 -59.18 -37.99
N LYS A 613 21.27 -59.28 -39.26
CA LYS A 613 20.64 -58.19 -40.00
C LYS A 613 19.25 -57.82 -39.43
N LYS A 614 18.48 -58.79 -38.99
CA LYS A 614 17.17 -58.59 -38.36
C LYS A 614 17.32 -57.89 -37.01
N ARG A 615 18.21 -58.35 -36.13
CA ARG A 615 18.52 -57.69 -34.84
C ARG A 615 19.00 -56.27 -35.03
N LEU A 616 19.86 -55.98 -36.01
CA LEU A 616 20.30 -54.63 -36.34
C LEU A 616 19.17 -53.78 -36.85
N GLY A 617 18.25 -54.35 -37.64
CA GLY A 617 17.03 -53.64 -38.12
C GLY A 617 16.05 -53.33 -36.99
N ASP A 618 15.90 -54.27 -36.03
CA ASP A 618 15.02 -54.08 -34.87
C ASP A 618 15.59 -53.09 -33.84
N ALA A 619 16.91 -52.98 -33.76
CA ALA A 619 17.62 -52.01 -32.86
C ALA A 619 17.68 -50.63 -33.48
N MET A 620 17.50 -50.45 -34.79
CA MET A 620 17.44 -49.12 -35.37
C MET A 620 16.15 -48.41 -34.95
N PRO A 621 16.22 -47.18 -34.40
CA PRO A 621 15.02 -46.44 -34.04
C PRO A 621 14.15 -46.23 -35.27
N ALA A 622 12.97 -46.82 -35.29
CA ALA A 622 11.95 -46.49 -36.31
C ALA A 622 11.52 -45.03 -36.08
N PHE A 623 12.02 -44.16 -36.91
CA PHE A 623 11.47 -42.82 -37.04
C PHE A 623 10.09 -43.01 -37.71
N GLU A 624 9.03 -43.11 -36.91
CA GLU A 624 7.71 -42.88 -37.41
C GLU A 624 7.68 -41.44 -37.94
N LYS A 625 7.80 -41.32 -39.25
CA LYS A 625 7.45 -40.06 -39.90
C LYS A 625 6.00 -39.78 -39.50
N SER A 626 5.81 -38.86 -38.58
CA SER A 626 4.50 -38.29 -38.33
C SER A 626 3.91 -37.97 -39.71
N LYS A 627 2.85 -38.64 -40.06
CA LYS A 627 2.10 -38.33 -41.27
C LYS A 627 1.60 -36.92 -41.15
N GLN A 628 2.34 -35.96 -41.68
CA GLN A 628 1.77 -34.68 -42.03
C GLN A 628 0.57 -35.00 -42.94
N PRO A 629 -0.62 -34.48 -42.63
CA PRO A 629 -1.74 -34.64 -43.51
C PRO A 629 -1.30 -34.10 -44.88
N GLU A 630 -1.40 -34.97 -45.90
CA GLU A 630 -1.11 -34.62 -47.27
C GLU A 630 -1.85 -33.32 -47.62
N ARG A 631 -1.13 -32.24 -47.78
CA ARG A 631 -1.66 -31.01 -48.37
C ARG A 631 -2.07 -31.35 -49.79
N LYS A 632 -3.39 -31.47 -50.04
CA LYS A 632 -3.91 -31.38 -51.40
C LYS A 632 -3.40 -30.07 -51.97
N THR A 633 -2.55 -30.17 -52.97
CA THR A 633 -2.10 -29.06 -53.79
C THR A 633 -3.30 -28.47 -54.55
N GLU A 634 -4.01 -27.56 -53.85
CA GLU A 634 -4.88 -26.64 -54.55
C GLU A 634 -4.02 -25.62 -55.30
N LYS A 635 -4.33 -25.38 -56.55
CA LYS A 635 -3.66 -24.44 -57.45
C LYS A 635 -3.45 -23.10 -56.72
N LYS A 636 -2.20 -22.61 -56.68
CA LYS A 636 -1.84 -21.29 -56.15
C LYS A 636 -2.70 -20.21 -56.81
N ARG A 637 -3.68 -19.76 -56.07
CA ARG A 637 -4.45 -18.56 -56.39
C ARG A 637 -3.72 -17.36 -55.84
N GLU A 638 -3.59 -16.29 -56.57
CA GLU A 638 -3.03 -15.03 -56.06
C GLU A 638 -3.95 -14.47 -54.98
N LEU A 639 -3.39 -14.23 -53.80
CA LEU A 639 -4.07 -13.59 -52.68
C LEU A 639 -4.34 -12.11 -53.01
N LYS A 640 -5.53 -11.64 -52.63
CA LYS A 640 -5.97 -10.25 -52.86
C LYS A 640 -6.28 -9.55 -51.55
N PRO A 641 -6.14 -8.21 -51.50
CA PRO A 641 -6.58 -7.43 -50.32
C PRO A 641 -8.07 -7.68 -50.06
N GLY A 642 -8.41 -7.90 -48.78
CA GLY A 642 -9.77 -8.26 -48.36
C GLY A 642 -10.05 -9.78 -48.23
N ASP A 643 -9.15 -10.66 -48.70
CA ASP A 643 -9.33 -12.09 -48.53
C ASP A 643 -9.14 -12.49 -47.05
N GLU A 644 -9.97 -13.42 -46.59
CA GLU A 644 -9.90 -13.99 -45.26
C GLU A 644 -8.89 -15.15 -45.25
N VAL A 645 -7.88 -15.06 -44.39
CA VAL A 645 -6.78 -16.02 -44.34
C VAL A 645 -6.58 -16.53 -42.92
N LYS A 646 -6.05 -17.74 -42.79
CA LYS A 646 -5.56 -18.26 -41.51
C LYS A 646 -4.06 -18.07 -41.41
N VAL A 647 -3.62 -17.40 -40.39
CA VAL A 647 -2.21 -17.23 -40.11
C VAL A 647 -1.69 -18.48 -39.41
N LEU A 648 -0.87 -19.27 -40.10
CA LEU A 648 -0.43 -20.59 -39.65
C LEU A 648 0.45 -20.53 -38.41
N THR A 649 1.22 -19.44 -38.21
CA THR A 649 2.06 -19.22 -37.07
C THR A 649 1.29 -19.04 -35.74
N PHE A 650 0.03 -18.56 -35.83
CA PHE A 650 -0.79 -18.27 -34.63
C PHE A 650 -2.13 -19.08 -34.65
N GLY A 651 -2.40 -19.81 -35.71
CA GLY A 651 -3.63 -20.57 -35.82
C GLY A 651 -4.94 -19.76 -35.94
N GLN A 652 -4.83 -18.42 -36.02
CA GLN A 652 -5.97 -17.47 -35.99
C GLN A 652 -6.36 -16.99 -37.38
N LYS A 653 -7.63 -16.60 -37.53
CA LYS A 653 -8.17 -16.03 -38.76
C LYS A 653 -7.95 -14.53 -38.81
N GLY A 654 -7.56 -14.00 -39.95
CA GLY A 654 -7.36 -12.57 -40.20
C GLY A 654 -7.75 -12.18 -41.62
N ALA A 655 -7.90 -10.89 -41.87
CA ALA A 655 -8.16 -10.32 -43.19
C ALA A 655 -6.92 -9.68 -43.78
N LEU A 656 -6.63 -9.92 -45.05
CA LEU A 656 -5.52 -9.27 -45.76
C LEU A 656 -5.87 -7.81 -46.02
N LEU A 657 -5.01 -6.89 -45.60
CA LEU A 657 -5.19 -5.45 -45.80
C LEU A 657 -4.47 -4.96 -47.06
N GLU A 658 -3.16 -5.08 -47.11
CA GLU A 658 -2.33 -4.62 -48.22
C GLU A 658 -1.03 -5.44 -48.31
N LYS A 659 -0.46 -5.51 -49.49
CA LYS A 659 0.81 -6.17 -49.75
C LYS A 659 1.93 -5.19 -49.47
N THR A 660 2.80 -5.50 -48.47
CA THR A 660 3.85 -4.58 -48.02
C THR A 660 5.20 -4.88 -48.67
N GLY A 661 5.38 -6.03 -49.35
CA GLY A 661 6.60 -6.45 -50.01
C GLY A 661 6.34 -7.57 -51.01
N GLU A 662 7.38 -8.05 -51.76
CA GLU A 662 7.23 -9.11 -52.78
C GLU A 662 6.59 -10.39 -52.25
N LYS A 663 6.74 -10.72 -50.96
CA LYS A 663 6.23 -11.95 -50.30
C LYS A 663 5.68 -11.69 -48.88
N GLU A 664 5.29 -10.46 -48.55
CA GLU A 664 4.80 -10.09 -47.23
C GLU A 664 3.47 -9.31 -47.31
N TRP A 665 2.54 -9.63 -46.42
CA TRP A 665 1.22 -9.05 -46.30
C TRP A 665 0.96 -8.46 -44.93
N ASN A 666 0.28 -7.31 -44.87
CA ASN A 666 -0.34 -6.81 -43.65
C ASN A 666 -1.65 -7.55 -43.42
N VAL A 667 -1.75 -8.27 -42.29
CA VAL A 667 -2.93 -9.05 -41.93
C VAL A 667 -3.54 -8.44 -40.68
N GLN A 668 -4.83 -8.24 -40.68
CA GLN A 668 -5.58 -7.81 -39.50
C GLN A 668 -6.19 -9.03 -38.81
N ILE A 669 -5.78 -9.27 -37.55
CA ILE A 669 -6.33 -10.33 -36.69
C ILE A 669 -7.03 -9.64 -35.53
N GLY A 670 -8.38 -9.58 -35.55
CA GLY A 670 -9.15 -8.78 -34.61
C GLY A 670 -8.82 -7.30 -34.71
N ILE A 671 -8.28 -6.68 -33.63
CA ILE A 671 -7.87 -5.26 -33.59
C ILE A 671 -6.37 -5.05 -33.92
N LEU A 672 -5.58 -6.13 -34.05
CA LEU A 672 -4.13 -6.06 -34.30
C LEU A 672 -3.83 -6.16 -35.80
N LYS A 673 -2.90 -5.31 -36.27
CA LYS A 673 -2.34 -5.35 -37.63
C LYS A 673 -0.89 -5.85 -37.54
N MET A 674 -0.55 -6.89 -38.30
CA MET A 674 0.79 -7.45 -38.29
C MET A 674 1.25 -7.87 -39.68
N LYS A 675 2.58 -7.85 -39.89
CA LYS A 675 3.20 -8.30 -41.14
C LYS A 675 3.43 -9.80 -41.09
N VAL A 676 2.93 -10.54 -42.05
CA VAL A 676 3.04 -12.01 -42.16
C VAL A 676 3.55 -12.37 -43.53
N LYS A 677 4.45 -13.37 -43.61
CA LYS A 677 4.97 -13.86 -44.89
C LYS A 677 3.89 -14.71 -45.61
N GLU A 678 3.82 -14.58 -46.91
CA GLU A 678 2.84 -15.27 -47.76
C GLU A 678 2.82 -16.81 -47.61
N LYS A 679 3.96 -17.41 -47.27
CA LYS A 679 4.12 -18.84 -46.96
C LYS A 679 3.40 -19.31 -45.67
N ASP A 680 3.16 -18.38 -44.76
CA ASP A 680 2.55 -18.63 -43.45
C ASP A 680 1.07 -18.25 -43.44
N LEU A 681 0.47 -18.03 -44.63
CA LEU A 681 -0.92 -17.69 -44.84
C LEU A 681 -1.65 -18.81 -45.60
N GLU A 682 -2.74 -19.26 -45.03
CA GLU A 682 -3.66 -20.24 -45.65
C GLU A 682 -4.97 -19.51 -46.02
N PHE A 683 -5.36 -19.58 -47.31
CA PHE A 683 -6.56 -18.94 -47.80
C PHE A 683 -7.82 -19.63 -47.25
N LEU A 684 -8.76 -18.85 -46.73
CA LEU A 684 -10.03 -19.37 -46.22
C LEU A 684 -11.24 -18.97 -47.09
N LYS A 685 -11.37 -17.68 -47.44
CA LYS A 685 -12.52 -17.17 -48.15
C LYS A 685 -12.15 -15.88 -48.90
N SER A 686 -12.72 -15.70 -50.09
CA SER A 686 -12.55 -14.44 -50.85
C SER A 686 -13.44 -13.34 -50.29
N ALA A 687 -12.93 -12.10 -50.37
CA ALA A 687 -13.75 -10.93 -50.14
C ALA A 687 -14.98 -10.94 -51.09
N PRO A 688 -16.19 -10.57 -50.62
CA PRO A 688 -17.34 -10.39 -51.51
C PRO A 688 -17.01 -9.27 -52.52
N GLU A 689 -17.19 -9.52 -53.81
CA GLU A 689 -16.98 -8.53 -54.85
C GLU A 689 -17.83 -7.28 -54.59
N PRO A 690 -17.27 -6.07 -54.62
CA PRO A 690 -18.05 -4.86 -54.44
C PRO A 690 -18.98 -4.68 -55.66
N LYS A 691 -20.29 -4.74 -55.41
CA LYS A 691 -21.28 -4.29 -56.38
C LYS A 691 -21.04 -2.79 -56.63
N LYS A 692 -20.77 -2.42 -57.88
CA LYS A 692 -20.63 -1.02 -58.31
C LYS A 692 -21.94 -0.26 -58.02
N GLU A 693 -21.98 0.50 -56.97
CA GLU A 693 -23.02 1.50 -56.71
C GLU A 693 -22.71 2.77 -57.53
N LYS A 694 -23.72 3.27 -58.21
CA LYS A 694 -23.68 4.52 -58.96
C LYS A 694 -23.51 5.68 -58.00
N ALA A 695 -22.56 6.56 -58.28
CA ALA A 695 -22.30 7.79 -57.56
C ALA A 695 -23.57 8.66 -57.47
N ILE A 696 -24.03 8.92 -56.25
CA ILE A 696 -24.99 9.97 -55.95
C ILE A 696 -24.23 11.14 -55.36
N THR A 697 -24.38 12.28 -55.98
CA THR A 697 -23.76 13.55 -55.67
C THR A 697 -24.00 14.00 -54.25
N ALA A 698 -22.91 14.34 -53.55
CA ALA A 698 -22.89 14.86 -52.18
C ALA A 698 -23.57 16.26 -52.16
N VAL A 699 -24.60 16.39 -51.33
CA VAL A 699 -25.09 17.66 -50.82
C VAL A 699 -24.50 17.83 -49.42
N LYS A 700 -23.65 18.85 -49.24
CA LYS A 700 -23.11 19.28 -47.97
C LYS A 700 -24.23 19.80 -47.06
N GLY A 701 -24.53 19.15 -45.98
CA GLY A 701 -25.39 19.62 -44.90
C GLY A 701 -24.80 19.28 -43.56
N LYS A 702 -24.77 20.23 -42.65
CA LYS A 702 -24.22 20.28 -41.30
C LYS A 702 -24.14 18.98 -40.50
N ASP A 703 -23.07 18.86 -39.74
CA ASP A 703 -22.73 17.81 -38.79
C ASP A 703 -23.87 17.46 -37.82
N TYR A 704 -24.68 16.44 -38.17
CA TYR A 704 -25.52 15.70 -37.24
C TYR A 704 -24.94 14.30 -37.06
N HIS A 705 -24.24 14.07 -35.97
CA HIS A 705 -23.82 12.71 -35.56
C HIS A 705 -25.02 11.99 -34.96
N VAL A 706 -25.72 11.16 -35.72
CA VAL A 706 -26.72 10.20 -35.23
C VAL A 706 -26.01 8.86 -35.05
N SER A 707 -26.17 8.18 -33.91
CA SER A 707 -25.61 6.86 -33.67
C SER A 707 -26.30 5.82 -34.62
N LEU A 708 -25.55 4.84 -35.14
CA LEU A 708 -26.08 3.74 -35.94
C LEU A 708 -26.93 2.73 -35.13
N GLU A 709 -26.89 2.84 -33.80
CA GLU A 709 -27.61 1.99 -32.86
C GLU A 709 -28.39 2.83 -31.84
N LEU A 710 -29.65 2.45 -31.60
CA LEU A 710 -30.51 3.01 -30.56
C LEU A 710 -30.72 1.97 -29.45
N ASP A 711 -30.25 2.21 -28.25
CA ASP A 711 -30.48 1.33 -27.10
C ASP A 711 -31.70 1.81 -26.29
N LEU A 712 -32.65 0.89 -26.10
CA LEU A 712 -33.90 1.08 -25.38
C LEU A 712 -34.01 0.21 -24.15
N ARG A 713 -32.96 -0.48 -23.79
CA ARG A 713 -32.98 -1.37 -22.60
C ARG A 713 -33.20 -0.57 -21.32
N GLY A 714 -34.16 -1.02 -20.51
CA GLY A 714 -34.53 -0.35 -19.26
C GLY A 714 -35.47 0.83 -19.41
N GLU A 715 -35.89 1.20 -20.59
CA GLU A 715 -36.85 2.28 -20.82
C GLU A 715 -38.33 1.87 -20.64
N ARG A 716 -39.16 2.83 -20.26
CA ARG A 716 -40.60 2.65 -20.20
C ARG A 716 -41.17 2.67 -21.60
N TYR A 717 -42.19 1.84 -21.83
CA TYR A 717 -42.78 1.56 -23.14
C TYR A 717 -43.13 2.82 -23.95
N GLU A 718 -43.80 3.82 -23.34
CA GLU A 718 -44.25 5.04 -24.03
C GLU A 718 -43.07 5.92 -24.45
N ASN A 719 -42.06 6.07 -23.61
CA ASN A 719 -40.87 6.85 -23.89
C ASN A 719 -40.02 6.21 -24.99
N ALA A 720 -39.89 4.89 -24.96
CA ALA A 720 -39.12 4.15 -25.93
C ALA A 720 -39.69 4.29 -27.37
N LEU A 721 -41.02 4.23 -27.55
CA LEU A 721 -41.65 4.38 -28.87
C LEU A 721 -41.45 5.79 -29.43
N SER A 722 -41.60 6.85 -28.60
CA SER A 722 -41.36 8.21 -29.04
C SER A 722 -39.88 8.45 -29.42
N ARG A 723 -38.94 7.80 -28.73
CA ARG A 723 -37.51 7.84 -29.10
C ARG A 723 -37.21 7.13 -30.40
N VAL A 724 -37.86 5.99 -30.68
CA VAL A 724 -37.69 5.28 -31.94
C VAL A 724 -38.18 6.12 -33.12
N GLU A 725 -39.35 6.76 -33.02
CA GLU A 725 -39.86 7.66 -34.04
C GLU A 725 -38.86 8.80 -34.37
N LYS A 726 -38.42 9.50 -33.36
CA LYS A 726 -37.43 10.59 -33.52
C LYS A 726 -36.13 10.07 -34.12
N TYR A 727 -35.61 8.95 -33.62
CA TYR A 727 -34.36 8.37 -34.10
C TYR A 727 -34.43 7.95 -35.56
N LEU A 728 -35.56 7.37 -36.03
CA LEU A 728 -35.73 7.02 -37.40
C LEU A 728 -35.78 8.23 -38.36
N ASP A 729 -36.40 9.33 -37.90
CA ASP A 729 -36.39 10.59 -38.66
C ASP A 729 -34.99 11.19 -38.74
N ASP A 730 -34.25 11.22 -37.60
CA ASP A 730 -32.87 11.68 -37.55
C ASP A 730 -31.90 10.82 -38.36
N ALA A 731 -32.11 9.49 -38.38
CA ALA A 731 -31.31 8.55 -39.17
C ALA A 731 -31.53 8.70 -40.68
N VAL A 732 -32.77 8.98 -41.11
CA VAL A 732 -33.09 9.28 -42.50
C VAL A 732 -32.45 10.59 -42.91
N LEU A 733 -32.52 11.64 -42.08
CA LEU A 733 -31.87 12.92 -42.32
C LEU A 733 -30.34 12.81 -42.40
N ALA A 734 -29.76 11.89 -41.63
CA ALA A 734 -28.33 11.54 -41.68
C ALA A 734 -27.93 10.68 -42.87
N GLY A 735 -28.94 10.17 -43.68
CA GLY A 735 -28.72 9.37 -44.87
C GLY A 735 -28.28 7.93 -44.58
N TYR A 736 -28.62 7.38 -43.43
CA TYR A 736 -28.26 5.99 -43.10
C TYR A 736 -29.18 5.00 -43.86
N PRO A 737 -28.63 4.03 -44.57
CA PRO A 737 -29.42 3.02 -45.26
C PRO A 737 -29.97 1.94 -44.30
N ARG A 738 -29.32 1.78 -43.12
CA ARG A 738 -29.67 0.75 -42.15
C ARG A 738 -29.26 1.19 -40.74
N VAL A 739 -30.12 0.89 -39.75
CA VAL A 739 -29.87 1.16 -38.31
C VAL A 739 -30.31 -0.01 -37.44
N SER A 740 -29.79 -0.08 -36.21
CA SER A 740 -30.10 -1.14 -35.25
C SER A 740 -30.85 -0.57 -34.04
N ILE A 741 -31.92 -1.26 -33.59
CA ILE A 741 -32.69 -0.89 -32.40
C ILE A 741 -32.58 -2.01 -31.38
N ILE A 742 -31.97 -1.75 -30.25
CA ILE A 742 -31.71 -2.71 -29.15
C ILE A 742 -32.80 -2.56 -28.09
N HIS A 743 -33.73 -3.50 -28.03
CA HIS A 743 -34.83 -3.49 -27.05
C HIS A 743 -34.71 -4.58 -25.98
N GLY A 744 -33.69 -5.45 -26.08
CA GLY A 744 -33.44 -6.54 -25.13
C GLY A 744 -34.41 -7.72 -25.28
N LYS A 745 -34.15 -8.76 -24.44
CA LYS A 745 -34.93 -10.02 -24.48
C LYS A 745 -36.01 -10.12 -23.38
N GLY A 746 -36.21 -9.10 -22.54
CA GLY A 746 -37.10 -9.09 -21.35
C GLY A 746 -38.51 -9.62 -21.62
N THR A 747 -39.54 -9.03 -21.05
CA THR A 747 -40.96 -9.46 -21.17
C THR A 747 -41.51 -9.44 -22.60
N GLY A 748 -40.78 -8.85 -23.54
CA GLY A 748 -41.15 -8.75 -24.94
C GLY A 748 -42.09 -7.58 -25.28
N ALA A 749 -42.50 -6.78 -24.30
CA ALA A 749 -43.39 -5.64 -24.51
C ALA A 749 -42.77 -4.57 -25.43
N LEU A 750 -41.51 -4.14 -25.16
CA LEU A 750 -40.78 -3.22 -26.01
C LEU A 750 -40.54 -3.78 -27.42
N ARG A 751 -40.17 -5.03 -27.52
CA ARG A 751 -39.97 -5.71 -28.82
C ARG A 751 -41.23 -5.65 -29.68
N LYS A 752 -42.39 -5.97 -29.09
CA LYS A 752 -43.67 -5.93 -29.78
C LYS A 752 -44.04 -4.52 -30.20
N GLY A 753 -43.91 -3.52 -29.32
CA GLY A 753 -44.17 -2.12 -29.61
C GLY A 753 -43.31 -1.55 -30.72
N VAL A 754 -41.97 -1.83 -30.67
CA VAL A 754 -41.04 -1.41 -31.73
C VAL A 754 -41.43 -2.06 -33.09
N GLN A 755 -41.78 -3.35 -33.14
CA GLN A 755 -42.19 -3.98 -34.37
C GLN A 755 -43.49 -3.42 -34.96
N ASP A 756 -44.47 -3.14 -34.11
CA ASP A 756 -45.75 -2.58 -34.55
C ASP A 756 -45.58 -1.13 -35.06
N LEU A 757 -44.69 -0.35 -34.46
CA LEU A 757 -44.33 0.98 -34.92
C LEU A 757 -43.61 0.93 -36.28
N LEU A 758 -42.60 0.06 -36.41
CA LEU A 758 -41.79 -0.10 -37.63
C LEU A 758 -42.62 -0.56 -38.86
N LYS A 759 -43.66 -1.42 -38.68
CA LYS A 759 -44.55 -1.87 -39.76
C LYS A 759 -45.29 -0.73 -40.41
N ASN A 760 -45.64 0.32 -39.63
CA ASN A 760 -46.48 1.41 -40.10
C ASN A 760 -45.67 2.70 -40.40
N HIS A 761 -44.35 2.68 -40.16
CA HIS A 761 -43.54 3.88 -40.33
C HIS A 761 -43.16 4.12 -41.79
N ARG A 762 -43.43 5.35 -42.29
CA ARG A 762 -43.28 5.71 -43.70
C ARG A 762 -41.85 5.62 -44.25
N SER A 763 -40.86 5.80 -43.42
CA SER A 763 -39.43 5.82 -43.78
C SER A 763 -38.77 4.45 -43.68
N VAL A 764 -39.44 3.42 -43.19
CA VAL A 764 -38.93 2.05 -43.05
C VAL A 764 -39.23 1.27 -44.34
N LYS A 765 -38.22 0.61 -44.91
CA LYS A 765 -38.31 -0.26 -46.06
C LYS A 765 -38.56 -1.70 -45.62
N SER A 766 -37.79 -2.18 -44.68
CA SER A 766 -37.92 -3.52 -44.08
C SER A 766 -37.36 -3.55 -42.65
N SER A 767 -37.83 -4.47 -41.82
CA SER A 767 -37.30 -4.73 -40.52
C SER A 767 -37.19 -6.24 -40.28
N ARG A 768 -36.08 -6.68 -39.65
CA ARG A 768 -35.85 -8.06 -39.26
C ARG A 768 -35.20 -8.14 -37.88
N PHE A 769 -35.27 -9.27 -37.21
CA PHE A 769 -34.47 -9.53 -36.02
C PHE A 769 -32.99 -9.69 -36.38
N GLY A 770 -32.12 -9.35 -35.44
CA GLY A 770 -30.69 -9.59 -35.56
C GLY A 770 -30.39 -11.10 -35.62
N GLU A 771 -29.35 -11.47 -36.35
CA GLU A 771 -28.80 -12.84 -36.37
C GLU A 771 -27.91 -13.12 -35.14
N ALA A 772 -27.37 -14.35 -35.01
CA ALA A 772 -26.61 -14.79 -33.84
C ALA A 772 -25.38 -13.92 -33.53
N GLY A 773 -24.88 -13.14 -34.49
CA GLY A 773 -23.78 -12.16 -34.29
C GLY A 773 -24.25 -10.70 -34.14
N GLU A 774 -25.53 -10.40 -34.32
CA GLU A 774 -26.13 -9.06 -34.33
C GLU A 774 -27.02 -8.81 -33.08
N GLY A 775 -26.90 -9.61 -32.01
CA GLY A 775 -27.71 -9.50 -30.80
C GLY A 775 -28.96 -10.36 -30.75
N GLY A 776 -29.25 -11.14 -31.83
CA GLY A 776 -30.35 -12.09 -31.90
C GLY A 776 -31.72 -11.44 -31.72
N SER A 777 -32.67 -12.12 -31.08
CA SER A 777 -34.04 -11.64 -30.87
C SER A 777 -34.17 -10.42 -29.93
N GLY A 778 -33.05 -9.90 -29.38
CA GLY A 778 -33.02 -8.69 -28.56
C GLY A 778 -32.77 -7.40 -29.34
N VAL A 779 -32.48 -7.50 -30.63
CA VAL A 779 -32.21 -6.40 -31.56
C VAL A 779 -33.11 -6.50 -32.80
N THR A 780 -33.61 -5.35 -33.24
CA THR A 780 -34.32 -5.24 -34.52
C THR A 780 -33.48 -4.36 -35.46
N ILE A 781 -33.15 -4.93 -36.61
CA ILE A 781 -32.45 -4.23 -37.71
C ILE A 781 -33.47 -3.63 -38.65
N VAL A 782 -33.32 -2.36 -38.94
CA VAL A 782 -34.26 -1.57 -39.77
C VAL A 782 -33.52 -1.08 -41.01
N GLU A 783 -34.04 -1.40 -42.18
CA GLU A 783 -33.63 -0.78 -43.44
C GLU A 783 -34.51 0.43 -43.72
N LEU A 784 -33.90 1.56 -43.96
CA LEU A 784 -34.57 2.82 -44.28
C LEU A 784 -34.74 2.98 -45.82
N LYS A 785 -35.73 3.76 -46.23
CA LYS A 785 -36.03 3.97 -47.65
C LYS A 785 -35.06 4.93 -48.31
#